data_a3ff60a24074469c59ee0668347b3905
#
_entry.id   a3ff60a24074469c59ee0668347b3905
#
_cell.length_a   1.000
_cell.length_b   1.000
_cell.length_c   1.000
_cell.angle_alpha   90.00
_cell.angle_beta   90.00
_cell.angle_gamma   90.00
#
_symmetry.space_group_name_H-M   'P 1'
#
loop_
_entity.id
_entity.type
_entity.pdbx_description
1 polymer ?
#
loop_
_entity_poly.entity_id
_entity_poly.type
_entity_poly.pdbx_seq_one_letter_code
_entity_poly.pdbx_strand_id
1 'polypeptide(L)'
;STLSSPLSMVVAMLPQLLVLNLALLQPPGLLRVQSRLSASRVPHLQAAQTPAEFKKKPKQQQQKKKAGGPAQQPKKKKEVSRYSESVSLPITDFSQRAEATKREPQLQQFWQTSRTYERLVEDGTGEKFVLHDGPPYANGDLHIGHALNKILKDFINRNQLLEGKRAAFVPGWDTHGLPIELKVLQSMKSKERASLTPLELRKKAAGFAQETMAKQRASFQRYGCWGFWDEPYLTLQPEYEAAQIGVFGKMVLNGHIFRGRKPVHWSPSSRTALAEAELEYPEDHVSKSIYAAFQVSAPSAALAPLVEGGEVRVAIWTTTPWTIPANLAVAVNGKLSYAVAGHPALPYKLIVAEELVGSLRQRLGAVPDGEELQVYATLTGEALSGTKYLHPLAGRESEVVLGGDYITVESGTGLVHTAPGHGQDDYVTGLKYGLCSANQPPLSPVDDAGKFTAEAGEALQGMDVLGEGNAACITALEEAGSLLLAEDYNHKYPYDWRTKKPTIFRATAQWFASVDGFREQALKAIDEVTWVPEVGRNRITSMTQSRSDWCISRQRAWGVPIPVFYHVDTNEPLLSAETIAHVQALVAEHGSDVWWEKEEKDLLPPSYAAEAHMWKKGTDTMDVWFDSGSSWAAVANARPNLAYPADMYLEGSDQHRGWFQSSLLTRVGSGVGSRAQVEGGGDETRGAEAPRAVGGAAAGGGAAAGGGAAAGG
;
A
#
# COMPACT_ATOMS: atom_id res chain seq x y z
N SER A 1 10.64 -43.93 8.15
CA SER A 1 11.68 -42.96 8.45
C SER A 1 12.06 -42.23 7.18
N THR A 2 11.29 -41.22 6.86
CA THR A 2 11.55 -40.30 5.75
C THR A 2 11.76 -38.94 6.36
N LEU A 3 12.96 -38.47 6.33
CA LEU A 3 13.34 -37.10 6.65
C LEU A 3 12.81 -36.20 5.52
N SER A 4 11.74 -35.49 5.79
CA SER A 4 11.31 -34.36 4.98
C SER A 4 12.31 -33.21 5.22
N SER A 5 13.07 -32.82 4.20
CA SER A 5 13.90 -31.62 4.25
C SER A 5 13.03 -30.37 4.37
N PRO A 6 13.35 -29.42 5.25
CA PRO A 6 12.59 -28.18 5.38
C PRO A 6 12.78 -27.30 4.15
N LEU A 7 11.68 -26.68 3.71
CA LEU A 7 11.64 -25.63 2.69
C LEU A 7 12.55 -24.46 3.12
N SER A 8 13.70 -24.30 2.47
CA SER A 8 14.63 -23.22 2.74
C SER A 8 14.36 -22.06 1.79
N MET A 9 13.62 -21.06 2.24
CA MET A 9 13.53 -19.74 1.57
C MET A 9 14.39 -18.74 2.36
N VAL A 10 15.43 -18.18 1.72
CA VAL A 10 16.40 -17.29 2.36
C VAL A 10 16.11 -15.83 1.98
N VAL A 11 15.93 -14.96 2.98
CA VAL A 11 15.72 -13.52 2.78
C VAL A 11 16.94 -12.74 3.27
N ALA A 12 17.61 -11.98 2.39
CA ALA A 12 18.79 -11.19 2.72
C ALA A 12 18.48 -9.69 2.91
N MET A 13 18.96 -9.09 4.02
CA MET A 13 18.90 -7.65 4.29
C MET A 13 20.29 -7.03 4.14
N LEU A 14 20.43 -6.07 3.23
CA LEU A 14 21.72 -5.57 2.74
C LEU A 14 22.40 -4.43 3.50
N PRO A 15 21.79 -3.58 4.29
CA PRO A 15 22.51 -2.42 4.85
C PRO A 15 23.50 -2.73 5.99
N GLN A 16 23.36 -3.87 6.68
CA GLN A 16 24.21 -4.16 7.86
C GLN A 16 25.48 -4.96 7.56
N LEU A 17 25.54 -5.70 6.47
CA LEU A 17 26.73 -6.48 6.12
C LEU A 17 27.91 -5.65 5.58
N LEU A 18 27.66 -4.46 5.06
CA LEU A 18 28.70 -3.56 4.58
C LEU A 18 29.51 -2.91 5.72
N VAL A 19 28.90 -2.74 6.90
CA VAL A 19 29.53 -2.12 8.08
C VAL A 19 30.42 -3.13 8.83
N LEU A 20 30.06 -4.41 8.82
CA LEU A 20 30.81 -5.43 9.56
C LEU A 20 32.11 -5.89 8.85
N ASN A 21 32.16 -5.88 7.54
CA ASN A 21 33.34 -6.29 6.77
C ASN A 21 34.43 -5.21 6.64
N LEU A 22 34.10 -3.94 6.88
CA LEU A 22 35.10 -2.85 6.95
C LEU A 22 35.82 -2.79 8.32
N ALA A 23 35.30 -3.41 9.35
CA ALA A 23 35.93 -3.46 10.68
C ALA A 23 36.99 -4.56 10.84
N LEU A 24 37.02 -5.54 9.94
CA LEU A 24 37.96 -6.67 10.00
C LEU A 24 39.25 -6.47 9.19
N LEU A 25 39.43 -5.34 8.50
CA LEU A 25 40.61 -5.04 7.67
C LEU A 25 41.54 -3.95 8.24
N GLN A 26 41.46 -3.64 9.54
CA GLN A 26 42.42 -2.74 10.17
C GLN A 26 43.45 -3.52 11.00
N PRO A 27 44.75 -3.24 10.84
CA PRO A 27 45.80 -3.89 11.65
C PRO A 27 45.73 -3.42 13.11
N PRO A 28 46.08 -4.28 14.09
CA PRO A 28 45.99 -3.95 15.51
C PRO A 28 47.10 -2.98 15.93
N GLY A 29 46.77 -1.72 16.18
CA GLY A 29 47.78 -0.78 16.65
C GLY A 29 47.41 0.69 16.76
N LEU A 30 46.14 1.06 16.99
CA LEU A 30 45.78 2.46 17.29
C LEU A 30 44.50 2.56 18.17
N LEU A 31 44.63 2.10 19.40
CA LEU A 31 43.68 2.32 20.46
C LEU A 31 44.35 3.03 21.63
N ARG A 32 44.51 4.33 21.53
CA ARG A 32 44.64 5.27 22.65
C ARG A 32 44.71 6.68 22.08
N VAL A 33 43.62 7.39 22.04
CA VAL A 33 43.42 8.81 22.41
C VAL A 33 41.97 9.18 22.07
N GLN A 34 41.10 9.01 23.01
CA GLN A 34 39.84 9.76 23.05
C GLN A 34 39.51 10.07 24.50
N SER A 35 39.92 11.20 24.93
CA SER A 35 39.22 11.92 25.97
C SER A 35 39.52 13.41 25.83
N ARG A 36 38.43 14.19 25.80
CA ARG A 36 38.38 15.67 25.88
C ARG A 36 38.51 16.40 24.54
N LEU A 37 37.37 16.78 23.98
CA LEU A 37 37.17 18.14 23.49
C LEU A 37 35.69 18.51 23.57
N SER A 38 35.47 19.59 24.27
CA SER A 38 34.22 20.24 24.60
C SER A 38 33.54 20.91 23.41
N ALA A 39 32.24 21.07 23.54
CA ALA A 39 31.36 21.81 22.64
C ALA A 39 31.90 23.20 22.25
N SER A 40 31.93 23.49 20.95
CA SER A 40 31.92 24.86 20.44
C SER A 40 31.04 24.94 19.17
N ARG A 41 30.25 25.97 19.19
CA ARG A 41 29.18 26.39 18.29
C ARG A 41 29.56 26.38 16.80
N VAL A 42 28.66 25.89 15.98
CA VAL A 42 28.68 26.07 14.52
C VAL A 42 27.70 27.20 14.16
N PRO A 43 28.08 28.18 13.33
CA PRO A 43 27.22 29.31 12.96
C PRO A 43 26.20 28.89 11.86
N HIS A 44 25.01 29.48 11.97
CA HIS A 44 23.96 29.45 10.96
C HIS A 44 24.47 29.95 9.59
N LEU A 45 24.26 29.16 8.55
CA LEU A 45 24.32 29.59 7.16
C LEU A 45 22.90 29.83 6.64
N GLN A 46 22.67 31.06 6.23
CA GLN A 46 21.41 31.55 5.67
C GLN A 46 21.10 30.92 4.31
N ALA A 47 19.82 30.74 4.05
CA ALA A 47 19.23 30.29 2.81
C ALA A 47 19.69 31.12 1.60
N ALA A 48 20.16 30.44 0.55
CA ALA A 48 20.43 31.03 -0.75
C ALA A 48 19.22 30.87 -1.67
N GLN A 49 18.88 31.95 -2.33
CA GLN A 49 17.74 32.19 -3.20
C GLN A 49 17.80 31.35 -4.48
N THR A 50 16.63 30.99 -4.99
CA THR A 50 16.34 30.36 -6.29
C THR A 50 16.95 31.11 -7.48
N PRO A 51 17.51 30.44 -8.50
CA PRO A 51 17.93 31.09 -9.73
C PRO A 51 16.77 31.25 -10.72
N ALA A 52 16.65 32.46 -11.24
CA ALA A 52 15.73 32.88 -12.27
C ALA A 52 16.05 32.28 -13.65
N GLU A 53 15.01 32.24 -14.50
CA GLU A 53 14.97 31.78 -15.87
C GLU A 53 16.10 32.32 -16.79
N PHE A 54 16.77 31.42 -17.49
CA PHE A 54 17.66 31.79 -18.60
C PHE A 54 16.92 31.81 -19.93
N LYS A 55 16.64 33.00 -20.46
CA LYS A 55 16.24 33.24 -21.86
C LYS A 55 17.46 33.10 -22.79
N LYS A 56 17.39 32.19 -23.75
CA LYS A 56 18.38 32.05 -24.84
C LYS A 56 18.35 33.23 -25.76
N LYS A 57 19.48 33.91 -26.00
CA LYS A 57 19.76 34.83 -27.10
C LYS A 57 20.63 34.18 -28.18
N PRO A 58 20.51 34.57 -29.46
CA PRO A 58 21.15 33.86 -30.57
C PRO A 58 22.67 34.18 -30.68
N LYS A 59 23.42 33.17 -31.11
CA LYS A 59 24.87 33.25 -31.33
C LYS A 59 25.20 34.09 -32.56
N GLN A 60 25.88 35.22 -32.39
CA GLN A 60 26.66 35.87 -33.45
C GLN A 60 28.05 35.27 -33.54
N GLN A 61 28.42 34.87 -34.75
CA GLN A 61 29.80 34.43 -35.07
C GLN A 61 30.74 35.63 -35.01
N GLN A 62 31.71 35.57 -34.10
CA GLN A 62 32.91 36.42 -34.16
C GLN A 62 34.13 35.55 -34.34
N GLN A 63 34.81 35.74 -35.44
CA GLN A 63 36.15 35.25 -35.72
C GLN A 63 37.12 35.83 -34.68
N LYS A 64 37.74 34.99 -33.87
CA LYS A 64 38.89 35.39 -33.02
C LYS A 64 40.17 34.88 -33.60
N LYS A 65 41.08 35.84 -33.89
CA LYS A 65 42.45 35.64 -34.25
C LYS A 65 43.18 34.80 -33.21
N LYS A 66 44.03 33.85 -33.70
CA LYS A 66 44.95 33.08 -32.88
C LYS A 66 45.92 34.02 -32.13
N ALA A 67 45.85 34.08 -30.81
CA ALA A 67 46.90 34.59 -29.95
C ALA A 67 47.54 33.37 -29.29
N GLY A 68 48.91 33.33 -29.27
CA GLY A 68 49.72 32.20 -28.80
C GLY A 68 49.43 31.83 -27.36
N GLY A 69 49.19 30.54 -27.13
CA GLY A 69 49.10 29.99 -25.78
C GLY A 69 50.47 29.89 -25.10
N PRO A 70 50.50 29.91 -23.76
CA PRO A 70 51.79 29.82 -23.01
C PRO A 70 52.45 28.47 -23.28
N ALA A 71 53.76 28.52 -23.45
CA ALA A 71 54.60 27.38 -23.70
C ALA A 71 54.36 26.26 -22.67
N GLN A 72 54.07 25.06 -23.15
CA GLN A 72 54.00 23.85 -22.30
C GLN A 72 55.38 23.67 -21.65
N GLN A 73 55.42 23.73 -20.33
CA GLN A 73 56.57 23.32 -19.57
C GLN A 73 56.97 21.87 -19.96
N PRO A 74 58.23 21.59 -20.20
CA PRO A 74 58.68 20.22 -20.55
C PRO A 74 58.26 19.28 -19.42
N LYS A 75 57.48 18.24 -19.74
CA LYS A 75 57.17 17.17 -18.79
C LYS A 75 58.49 16.65 -18.25
N LYS A 76 58.72 16.85 -16.92
CA LYS A 76 59.86 16.23 -16.21
C LYS A 76 59.88 14.75 -16.58
N LYS A 77 60.94 14.33 -17.22
CA LYS A 77 61.24 12.89 -17.42
C LYS A 77 61.20 12.25 -16.04
N LYS A 78 60.28 11.27 -15.82
CA LYS A 78 60.30 10.47 -14.61
C LYS A 78 61.69 9.89 -14.49
N GLU A 79 62.42 10.21 -13.41
CA GLU A 79 63.63 9.53 -13.06
C GLU A 79 63.35 8.03 -13.01
N VAL A 80 64.03 7.29 -13.88
CA VAL A 80 63.94 5.83 -13.88
C VAL A 80 64.60 5.36 -12.58
N SER A 81 63.82 4.74 -11.69
CA SER A 81 64.31 4.24 -10.42
C SER A 81 65.53 3.33 -10.66
N ARG A 82 66.63 3.49 -9.87
CA ARG A 82 67.80 2.66 -9.89
C ARG A 82 67.54 1.15 -9.86
N TYR A 83 66.33 0.79 -9.35
CA TYR A 83 65.92 -0.60 -9.21
C TYR A 83 64.95 -1.07 -10.31
N SER A 84 64.63 -0.23 -11.28
CA SER A 84 63.67 -0.61 -12.34
C SER A 84 64.14 -1.73 -13.24
N GLU A 85 65.51 -1.85 -13.40
CA GLU A 85 66.10 -2.91 -14.18
C GLU A 85 66.22 -4.24 -13.42
N SER A 86 66.15 -4.21 -12.09
CA SER A 86 66.18 -5.41 -11.24
C SER A 86 64.79 -6.02 -10.99
N VAL A 87 63.74 -5.38 -11.43
CA VAL A 87 62.39 -5.90 -11.27
C VAL A 87 62.09 -6.91 -12.37
N SER A 88 61.98 -8.17 -12.00
CA SER A 88 61.57 -9.25 -12.93
C SER A 88 60.06 -9.20 -13.08
N LEU A 89 59.62 -8.55 -14.13
CA LEU A 89 58.19 -8.55 -14.49
C LEU A 89 57.88 -9.73 -15.40
N PRO A 90 56.72 -10.37 -15.29
CA PRO A 90 56.32 -11.42 -16.22
C PRO A 90 56.20 -10.86 -17.64
N ILE A 91 56.81 -11.58 -18.61
CA ILE A 91 56.61 -11.27 -20.03
C ILE A 91 55.34 -11.95 -20.47
N THR A 92 54.30 -11.15 -20.71
CA THR A 92 52.95 -11.64 -21.06
C THR A 92 52.23 -10.64 -21.95
N ASP A 93 51.45 -11.16 -22.88
CA ASP A 93 50.49 -10.36 -23.70
C ASP A 93 49.27 -9.96 -22.91
N PHE A 94 49.10 -10.45 -21.69
CA PHE A 94 47.96 -10.11 -20.82
C PHE A 94 48.11 -8.68 -20.31
N SER A 95 47.16 -7.81 -20.69
CA SER A 95 47.16 -6.42 -20.27
C SER A 95 46.95 -6.31 -18.74
N GLN A 96 47.82 -5.55 -18.08
CA GLN A 96 47.67 -5.22 -16.65
C GLN A 96 46.51 -4.26 -16.38
N ARG A 97 46.01 -3.56 -17.40
CA ARG A 97 44.86 -2.68 -17.30
C ARG A 97 43.60 -3.45 -17.70
N ALA A 98 42.60 -3.42 -16.83
CA ALA A 98 41.33 -4.13 -17.07
C ALA A 98 40.62 -3.63 -18.33
N GLU A 99 40.73 -2.34 -18.69
CA GLU A 99 40.01 -1.69 -19.81
C GLU A 99 38.53 -2.14 -19.90
N ALA A 100 37.84 -2.12 -18.76
CA ALA A 100 36.48 -2.68 -18.57
C ALA A 100 35.49 -2.28 -19.67
N THR A 101 35.54 -1.03 -20.10
CA THR A 101 34.65 -0.50 -21.16
C THR A 101 34.84 -1.16 -22.53
N LYS A 102 35.99 -1.78 -22.77
CA LYS A 102 36.24 -2.51 -24.02
C LYS A 102 36.14 -4.02 -23.83
N ARG A 103 36.73 -4.53 -22.75
CA ARG A 103 36.88 -5.98 -22.54
C ARG A 103 35.55 -6.63 -22.06
N GLU A 104 34.82 -5.98 -21.19
CA GLU A 104 33.58 -6.56 -20.70
C GLU A 104 32.53 -6.80 -21.82
N PRO A 105 32.27 -5.86 -22.77
CA PRO A 105 31.41 -6.14 -23.90
C PRO A 105 31.84 -7.33 -24.75
N GLN A 106 33.16 -7.51 -24.93
CA GLN A 106 33.71 -8.66 -25.67
C GLN A 106 33.46 -9.99 -24.97
N LEU A 107 33.61 -10.00 -23.63
CA LEU A 107 33.31 -11.18 -22.82
C LEU A 107 31.82 -11.48 -22.80
N GLN A 108 30.99 -10.47 -22.69
CA GLN A 108 29.51 -10.62 -22.75
C GLN A 108 29.06 -11.18 -24.12
N GLN A 109 29.63 -10.67 -25.20
CA GLN A 109 29.38 -11.20 -26.55
C GLN A 109 29.85 -12.66 -26.69
N PHE A 110 31.03 -13.01 -26.11
CA PHE A 110 31.50 -14.40 -26.09
C PHE A 110 30.50 -15.30 -25.34
N TRP A 111 30.01 -14.91 -24.14
CA TRP A 111 29.03 -15.68 -23.38
C TRP A 111 27.73 -15.90 -24.16
N GLN A 112 27.22 -14.86 -24.82
CA GLN A 112 26.04 -14.95 -25.66
C GLN A 112 26.22 -15.89 -26.85
N THR A 113 27.33 -15.71 -27.59
CA THR A 113 27.60 -16.51 -28.79
C THR A 113 27.83 -17.99 -28.46
N SER A 114 28.49 -18.30 -27.35
CA SER A 114 28.74 -19.67 -26.89
C SER A 114 27.59 -20.25 -26.08
N ARG A 115 26.48 -19.46 -25.81
CA ARG A 115 25.40 -19.84 -24.94
C ARG A 115 25.88 -20.39 -23.58
N THR A 116 26.90 -19.68 -23.00
CA THR A 116 27.59 -20.19 -21.81
C THR A 116 26.65 -20.46 -20.66
N TYR A 117 25.74 -19.52 -20.35
CA TYR A 117 24.84 -19.64 -19.22
C TYR A 117 23.77 -20.73 -19.48
N GLU A 118 23.14 -20.68 -20.64
CA GLU A 118 22.08 -21.61 -21.03
C GLU A 118 22.61 -23.06 -20.96
N ARG A 119 23.81 -23.29 -21.52
CA ARG A 119 24.45 -24.62 -21.50
C ARG A 119 24.76 -25.10 -20.08
N LEU A 120 25.23 -24.22 -19.19
CA LEU A 120 25.47 -24.59 -17.79
C LEU A 120 24.19 -25.03 -17.08
N VAL A 121 23.06 -24.43 -17.42
CA VAL A 121 21.76 -24.78 -16.83
C VAL A 121 21.12 -25.99 -17.53
N GLU A 122 21.14 -26.03 -18.86
CA GLU A 122 20.47 -27.06 -19.68
C GLU A 122 21.18 -28.40 -19.64
N ASP A 123 22.54 -28.38 -19.82
CA ASP A 123 23.38 -29.57 -19.84
C ASP A 123 23.73 -30.09 -18.43
N GLY A 124 23.43 -29.29 -17.40
CA GLY A 124 23.70 -29.64 -16.00
C GLY A 124 22.88 -30.85 -15.53
N THR A 125 23.48 -31.73 -14.75
CA THR A 125 22.84 -32.92 -14.17
C THR A 125 22.50 -32.78 -12.69
N GLY A 126 22.89 -31.67 -12.05
CA GLY A 126 22.66 -31.41 -10.65
C GLY A 126 21.22 -31.04 -10.30
N GLU A 127 20.97 -30.88 -9.03
CA GLU A 127 19.67 -30.42 -8.52
C GLU A 127 19.30 -29.02 -9.06
N LYS A 128 18.02 -28.76 -9.22
CA LYS A 128 17.54 -27.41 -9.54
C LYS A 128 17.71 -26.49 -8.33
N PHE A 129 18.19 -25.28 -8.59
CA PHE A 129 18.17 -24.19 -7.64
C PHE A 129 17.43 -22.99 -8.26
N VAL A 130 16.37 -22.53 -7.61
CA VAL A 130 15.53 -21.44 -8.10
C VAL A 130 15.62 -20.26 -7.16
N LEU A 131 16.34 -19.22 -7.58
CA LEU A 131 16.22 -17.88 -7.02
C LEU A 131 15.15 -17.15 -7.83
N HIS A 132 13.95 -17.02 -7.26
CA HIS A 132 12.84 -16.32 -7.91
C HIS A 132 13.05 -14.82 -7.90
N ASP A 133 12.90 -14.17 -9.05
CA ASP A 133 13.15 -12.75 -9.20
C ASP A 133 11.91 -11.93 -8.82
N GLY A 134 12.07 -10.96 -7.89
CA GLY A 134 11.08 -9.90 -7.68
C GLY A 134 11.14 -8.93 -8.86
N PRO A 135 10.00 -8.67 -9.53
CA PRO A 135 9.99 -7.91 -10.77
C PRO A 135 10.20 -6.41 -10.51
N PRO A 136 11.26 -5.78 -11.05
CA PRO A 136 11.37 -4.33 -11.04
C PRO A 136 10.28 -3.68 -11.88
N TYR A 137 9.90 -2.48 -11.52
CA TYR A 137 8.90 -1.70 -12.24
C TYR A 137 9.44 -1.17 -13.57
N ALA A 138 8.69 -1.36 -14.66
CA ALA A 138 9.03 -0.86 -16.00
C ALA A 138 8.61 0.61 -16.20
N ASN A 139 9.02 1.53 -15.31
CA ASN A 139 8.54 2.92 -15.27
C ASN A 139 9.62 4.00 -15.39
N GLY A 140 10.88 3.63 -15.58
CA GLY A 140 12.00 4.58 -15.69
C GLY A 140 13.38 3.92 -15.67
N ASP A 141 14.40 4.75 -15.53
CA ASP A 141 15.80 4.28 -15.50
C ASP A 141 16.11 3.53 -14.19
N LEU A 142 17.08 2.60 -14.27
CA LEU A 142 17.57 1.88 -13.11
C LEU A 142 18.40 2.79 -12.20
N HIS A 143 18.25 2.60 -10.89
CA HIS A 143 19.10 3.21 -9.88
C HIS A 143 20.04 2.17 -9.25
N ILE A 144 20.97 2.64 -8.40
CA ILE A 144 21.99 1.77 -7.78
C ILE A 144 21.38 0.61 -6.98
N GLY A 145 20.20 0.78 -6.39
CA GLY A 145 19.50 -0.30 -5.67
C GLY A 145 19.13 -1.46 -6.59
N HIS A 146 18.64 -1.19 -7.79
CA HIS A 146 18.37 -2.23 -8.79
C HIS A 146 19.64 -2.96 -9.22
N ALA A 147 20.74 -2.22 -9.43
CA ALA A 147 22.03 -2.80 -9.78
C ALA A 147 22.55 -3.72 -8.67
N LEU A 148 22.52 -3.26 -7.42
CA LEU A 148 22.92 -4.04 -6.26
C LEU A 148 22.11 -5.33 -6.14
N ASN A 149 20.80 -5.24 -6.23
CA ASN A 149 19.90 -6.39 -6.13
C ASN A 149 20.20 -7.44 -7.21
N LYS A 150 20.27 -7.05 -8.48
CA LYS A 150 20.54 -8.00 -9.59
C LYS A 150 21.94 -8.60 -9.53
N ILE A 151 22.96 -7.81 -9.18
CA ILE A 151 24.36 -8.30 -9.09
C ILE A 151 24.50 -9.32 -7.95
N LEU A 152 23.81 -9.11 -6.83
CA LEU A 152 23.84 -10.07 -5.72
C LEU A 152 23.13 -11.38 -6.09
N LYS A 153 21.98 -11.31 -6.78
CA LYS A 153 21.32 -12.50 -7.33
C LYS A 153 22.22 -13.25 -8.29
N ASP A 154 22.94 -12.54 -9.15
CA ASP A 154 23.91 -13.12 -10.08
C ASP A 154 25.07 -13.83 -9.33
N PHE A 155 25.59 -13.23 -8.27
CA PHE A 155 26.64 -13.88 -7.44
C PHE A 155 26.15 -15.18 -6.85
N ILE A 156 24.94 -15.21 -6.30
CA ILE A 156 24.36 -16.42 -5.71
C ILE A 156 24.13 -17.48 -6.78
N ASN A 157 23.51 -17.13 -7.90
CA ASN A 157 23.27 -18.06 -8.99
C ASN A 157 24.56 -18.66 -9.56
N ARG A 158 25.60 -17.84 -9.74
CA ARG A 158 26.92 -18.32 -10.18
C ARG A 158 27.55 -19.24 -9.15
N ASN A 159 27.42 -18.94 -7.86
CA ASN A 159 27.89 -19.83 -6.81
C ASN A 159 27.20 -21.20 -6.87
N GLN A 160 25.89 -21.22 -7.04
CA GLN A 160 25.13 -22.46 -7.15
C GLN A 160 25.50 -23.25 -8.41
N LEU A 161 25.77 -22.56 -9.53
CA LEU A 161 26.32 -23.22 -10.74
C LEU A 161 27.73 -23.83 -10.50
N LEU A 162 28.60 -23.14 -9.75
CA LEU A 162 29.92 -23.67 -9.38
C LEU A 162 29.81 -24.86 -8.41
N GLU A 163 28.78 -24.93 -7.61
CA GLU A 163 28.46 -26.10 -6.76
C GLU A 163 27.85 -27.27 -7.57
N GLY A 164 27.67 -27.11 -8.87
CA GLY A 164 27.18 -28.13 -9.78
C GLY A 164 25.62 -28.19 -9.88
N LYS A 165 24.90 -27.23 -9.27
CA LYS A 165 23.45 -27.15 -9.40
C LYS A 165 23.04 -26.48 -10.72
N ARG A 166 21.77 -26.67 -11.10
CA ARG A 166 21.14 -25.96 -12.22
C ARG A 166 20.42 -24.73 -11.73
N ALA A 167 21.11 -23.60 -11.70
CA ALA A 167 20.55 -22.33 -11.24
C ALA A 167 19.87 -21.57 -12.41
N ALA A 168 18.61 -21.91 -12.69
CA ALA A 168 17.80 -21.27 -13.71
C ALA A 168 17.21 -19.94 -13.18
N PHE A 169 17.72 -18.81 -13.68
CA PHE A 169 17.26 -17.47 -13.31
C PHE A 169 16.41 -16.87 -14.43
N VAL A 170 15.14 -16.64 -14.16
CA VAL A 170 14.19 -16.00 -15.08
C VAL A 170 13.95 -14.58 -14.58
N PRO A 171 14.49 -13.55 -15.26
CA PRO A 171 14.26 -12.16 -14.88
C PRO A 171 12.80 -11.76 -15.14
N GLY A 172 12.26 -10.88 -14.30
CA GLY A 172 10.88 -10.43 -14.41
C GLY A 172 10.73 -8.92 -14.43
N TRP A 173 9.56 -8.43 -14.85
CA TRP A 173 9.16 -7.03 -14.79
C TRP A 173 7.70 -6.86 -14.43
N ASP A 174 7.45 -5.92 -13.49
CA ASP A 174 6.14 -5.34 -13.25
C ASP A 174 5.84 -4.30 -14.33
N THR A 175 4.79 -4.57 -15.12
CA THR A 175 4.47 -3.80 -16.32
C THR A 175 3.10 -3.13 -16.29
N HIS A 176 2.34 -3.27 -15.19
CA HIS A 176 1.04 -2.65 -14.99
C HIS A 176 1.05 -1.51 -13.97
N GLY A 177 -0.10 -0.89 -13.77
CA GLY A 177 -0.43 -0.01 -12.66
C GLY A 177 -0.20 1.47 -12.91
N LEU A 178 -0.61 2.23 -11.90
CA LEU A 178 -0.63 3.68 -11.88
C LEU A 178 0.70 4.35 -12.28
N PRO A 179 1.90 3.86 -11.89
CA PRO A 179 3.14 4.52 -12.24
C PRO A 179 3.38 4.63 -13.74
N ILE A 180 3.03 3.61 -14.49
CA ILE A 180 3.18 3.56 -15.95
C ILE A 180 2.09 4.42 -16.59
N GLU A 181 0.84 4.27 -16.18
CA GLU A 181 -0.29 5.07 -16.64
C GLU A 181 -0.02 6.58 -16.49
N LEU A 182 0.45 7.01 -15.31
CA LEU A 182 0.80 8.42 -15.07
C LEU A 182 1.92 8.93 -15.97
N LYS A 183 2.96 8.11 -16.21
CA LYS A 183 4.06 8.50 -17.13
C LYS A 183 3.55 8.72 -18.53
N VAL A 184 2.70 7.84 -19.02
CA VAL A 184 2.04 7.99 -20.34
C VAL A 184 1.20 9.26 -20.38
N LEU A 185 0.31 9.45 -19.40
CA LEU A 185 -0.55 10.63 -19.32
C LEU A 185 0.26 11.93 -19.21
N GLN A 186 1.35 11.97 -18.44
CA GLN A 186 2.22 13.13 -18.30
C GLN A 186 2.94 13.50 -19.61
N SER A 187 3.23 12.52 -20.45
CA SER A 187 3.87 12.75 -21.77
C SER A 187 2.91 13.37 -22.79
N MET A 188 1.59 13.36 -22.55
CA MET A 188 0.54 13.79 -23.48
C MET A 188 0.04 15.21 -23.18
N LYS A 189 -0.47 15.91 -24.20
CA LYS A 189 -1.14 17.20 -24.04
C LYS A 189 -2.54 17.02 -23.44
N SER A 190 -3.03 18.05 -22.70
CA SER A 190 -4.34 17.98 -22.02
C SER A 190 -5.51 17.63 -22.96
N LYS A 191 -5.51 18.14 -24.20
CA LYS A 191 -6.56 17.85 -25.19
C LYS A 191 -6.56 16.38 -25.62
N GLU A 192 -5.38 15.78 -25.79
CA GLU A 192 -5.22 14.38 -26.15
C GLU A 192 -5.67 13.45 -25.02
N ARG A 193 -5.37 13.85 -23.75
CA ARG A 193 -5.83 13.08 -22.57
C ARG A 193 -7.35 13.03 -22.46
N ALA A 194 -8.04 14.14 -22.76
CA ALA A 194 -9.49 14.24 -22.65
C ALA A 194 -10.26 13.36 -23.64
N SER A 195 -9.64 12.99 -24.78
CA SER A 195 -10.25 12.14 -25.82
C SER A 195 -9.79 10.69 -25.79
N LEU A 196 -8.93 10.31 -24.82
CA LEU A 196 -8.30 9.01 -24.76
C LEU A 196 -9.29 7.95 -24.26
N THR A 197 -9.51 6.91 -25.05
CA THR A 197 -10.28 5.75 -24.61
C THR A 197 -9.44 4.84 -23.69
N PRO A 198 -10.07 4.03 -22.81
CA PRO A 198 -9.34 3.07 -21.98
C PRO A 198 -8.42 2.15 -22.80
N LEU A 199 -8.88 1.64 -23.94
CA LEU A 199 -8.10 0.75 -24.79
C LEU A 199 -6.89 1.44 -25.43
N GLU A 200 -7.03 2.69 -25.88
CA GLU A 200 -5.91 3.48 -26.39
C GLU A 200 -4.87 3.77 -25.31
N LEU A 201 -5.33 4.05 -24.08
CA LEU A 201 -4.44 4.23 -22.93
C LEU A 201 -3.67 2.94 -22.65
N ARG A 202 -4.34 1.78 -22.62
CA ARG A 202 -3.74 0.47 -22.42
C ARG A 202 -2.65 0.18 -23.45
N LYS A 203 -2.94 0.37 -24.74
CA LYS A 203 -1.96 0.16 -25.83
C LYS A 203 -0.71 1.07 -25.69
N LYS A 204 -0.91 2.33 -25.28
CA LYS A 204 0.20 3.26 -25.03
C LYS A 204 1.01 2.85 -23.80
N ALA A 205 0.35 2.40 -22.73
CA ALA A 205 0.99 1.96 -21.49
C ALA A 205 1.81 0.69 -21.72
N ALA A 206 1.27 -0.29 -22.46
CA ALA A 206 1.99 -1.51 -22.85
C ALA A 206 3.26 -1.18 -23.66
N GLY A 207 3.15 -0.30 -24.66
CA GLY A 207 4.30 0.15 -25.46
C GLY A 207 5.38 0.83 -24.61
N PHE A 208 4.98 1.74 -23.71
CA PHE A 208 5.91 2.40 -22.79
C PHE A 208 6.61 1.41 -21.84
N ALA A 209 5.86 0.45 -21.28
CA ALA A 209 6.42 -0.57 -20.40
C ALA A 209 7.43 -1.45 -21.12
N GLN A 210 7.13 -1.91 -22.34
CA GLN A 210 8.02 -2.72 -23.17
C GLN A 210 9.30 -1.97 -23.56
N GLU A 211 9.21 -0.69 -23.96
CA GLU A 211 10.38 0.12 -24.25
C GLU A 211 11.27 0.33 -23.03
N THR A 212 10.67 0.57 -21.88
CA THR A 212 11.38 0.76 -20.62
C THR A 212 12.06 -0.53 -20.17
N MET A 213 11.34 -1.66 -20.24
CA MET A 213 11.89 -2.99 -19.96
C MET A 213 13.11 -3.27 -20.85
N ALA A 214 13.04 -3.00 -22.14
CA ALA A 214 14.15 -3.22 -23.05
C ALA A 214 15.40 -2.42 -22.65
N LYS A 215 15.25 -1.16 -22.23
CA LYS A 215 16.34 -0.32 -21.71
C LYS A 215 16.92 -0.87 -20.42
N GLN A 216 16.05 -1.26 -19.49
CA GLN A 216 16.46 -1.84 -18.20
C GLN A 216 17.17 -3.19 -18.41
N ARG A 217 16.66 -4.06 -19.30
CA ARG A 217 17.29 -5.34 -19.68
C ARG A 217 18.72 -5.12 -20.21
N ALA A 218 18.89 -4.18 -21.14
CA ALA A 218 20.19 -3.86 -21.68
C ALA A 218 21.17 -3.39 -20.58
N SER A 219 20.69 -2.64 -19.59
CA SER A 219 21.51 -2.20 -18.45
C SER A 219 21.91 -3.36 -17.55
N PHE A 220 21.00 -4.27 -17.21
CA PHE A 220 21.29 -5.46 -16.41
C PHE A 220 22.26 -6.41 -17.12
N GLN A 221 22.09 -6.62 -18.42
CA GLN A 221 23.04 -7.40 -19.23
C GLN A 221 24.40 -6.70 -19.25
N ARG A 222 24.45 -5.37 -19.31
CA ARG A 222 25.72 -4.61 -19.28
C ARG A 222 26.43 -4.73 -17.93
N TYR A 223 25.72 -4.96 -16.81
CA TYR A 223 26.34 -5.30 -15.51
C TYR A 223 26.98 -6.69 -15.49
N GLY A 224 26.72 -7.51 -16.52
CA GLY A 224 27.25 -8.87 -16.66
C GLY A 224 26.40 -9.93 -15.96
N CYS A 225 25.18 -9.60 -15.53
CA CYS A 225 24.26 -10.55 -14.90
C CYS A 225 23.81 -11.63 -15.90
N TRP A 226 23.84 -12.88 -15.47
CA TRP A 226 23.36 -14.04 -16.23
C TRP A 226 21.89 -14.30 -15.95
N GLY A 227 21.16 -14.83 -16.94
CA GLY A 227 19.75 -15.19 -16.85
C GLY A 227 19.15 -15.49 -18.22
N PHE A 228 17.94 -16.01 -18.25
CA PHE A 228 17.16 -16.23 -19.48
C PHE A 228 16.54 -14.91 -19.96
N TRP A 229 17.41 -14.01 -20.46
CA TRP A 229 17.02 -12.64 -20.84
C TRP A 229 16.09 -12.56 -22.06
N ASP A 230 16.05 -13.61 -22.89
CA ASP A 230 15.21 -13.68 -24.07
C ASP A 230 13.83 -14.27 -23.76
N GLU A 231 13.68 -14.89 -22.59
CA GLU A 231 12.43 -15.48 -22.09
C GLU A 231 12.06 -14.92 -20.69
N PRO A 232 12.04 -13.60 -20.51
CA PRO A 232 11.67 -13.01 -19.22
C PRO A 232 10.20 -13.29 -18.90
N TYR A 233 9.79 -13.03 -17.68
CA TYR A 233 8.35 -12.89 -17.41
C TYR A 233 7.95 -11.42 -17.31
N LEU A 234 6.80 -11.08 -17.86
CA LEU A 234 6.20 -9.76 -17.80
C LEU A 234 4.78 -9.92 -17.27
N THR A 235 4.37 -9.09 -16.33
CA THR A 235 3.02 -9.20 -15.77
C THR A 235 1.92 -8.92 -16.80
N LEU A 236 2.25 -8.27 -17.93
CA LEU A 236 1.36 -8.02 -19.07
C LEU A 236 1.28 -9.19 -20.10
N GLN A 237 1.98 -10.31 -19.86
CA GLN A 237 1.88 -11.45 -20.77
C GLN A 237 0.52 -12.15 -20.58
N PRO A 238 -0.18 -12.57 -21.66
CA PRO A 238 -1.50 -13.19 -21.57
C PRO A 238 -1.56 -14.39 -20.61
N GLU A 239 -0.56 -15.26 -20.66
CA GLU A 239 -0.45 -16.42 -19.78
C GLU A 239 -0.23 -16.03 -18.31
N TYR A 240 0.47 -14.92 -18.06
CA TYR A 240 0.67 -14.38 -16.72
C TYR A 240 -0.64 -13.80 -16.16
N GLU A 241 -1.30 -12.93 -16.94
CA GLU A 241 -2.60 -12.33 -16.59
C GLU A 241 -3.66 -13.40 -16.32
N ALA A 242 -3.71 -14.43 -17.13
CA ALA A 242 -4.61 -15.57 -16.93
C ALA A 242 -4.30 -16.36 -15.65
N ALA A 243 -3.02 -16.60 -15.34
CA ALA A 243 -2.62 -17.24 -14.09
C ALA A 243 -3.00 -16.39 -12.86
N GLN A 244 -2.86 -15.07 -12.95
CA GLN A 244 -3.30 -14.12 -11.92
C GLN A 244 -4.81 -14.18 -11.70
N ILE A 245 -5.61 -14.18 -12.77
CA ILE A 245 -7.08 -14.38 -12.69
C ILE A 245 -7.40 -15.71 -12.02
N GLY A 246 -6.64 -16.76 -12.31
CA GLY A 246 -6.79 -18.06 -11.66
C GLY A 246 -6.50 -18.03 -10.16
N VAL A 247 -5.49 -17.29 -9.71
CA VAL A 247 -5.18 -17.07 -8.29
C VAL A 247 -6.32 -16.28 -7.62
N PHE A 248 -6.75 -15.19 -8.24
CA PHE A 248 -7.90 -14.40 -7.79
C PHE A 248 -9.15 -15.26 -7.63
N GLY A 249 -9.47 -16.05 -8.66
CA GLY A 249 -10.63 -16.92 -8.66
C GLY A 249 -10.62 -17.95 -7.53
N LYS A 250 -9.47 -18.57 -7.24
CA LYS A 250 -9.34 -19.50 -6.11
C LYS A 250 -9.58 -18.79 -4.78
N MET A 251 -9.04 -17.59 -4.59
CA MET A 251 -9.28 -16.81 -3.36
C MET A 251 -10.75 -16.39 -3.22
N VAL A 252 -11.45 -16.10 -4.33
CA VAL A 252 -12.90 -15.87 -4.32
C VAL A 252 -13.67 -17.11 -3.90
N LEU A 253 -13.38 -18.26 -4.53
CA LEU A 253 -14.08 -19.50 -4.24
C LEU A 253 -13.80 -20.04 -2.83
N ASN A 254 -12.64 -19.69 -2.25
CA ASN A 254 -12.31 -19.96 -0.86
C ASN A 254 -12.99 -18.97 0.12
N GLY A 255 -13.73 -17.96 -0.37
CA GLY A 255 -14.42 -16.97 0.46
C GLY A 255 -13.52 -15.87 1.03
N HIS A 256 -12.29 -15.76 0.55
CA HIS A 256 -11.33 -14.75 1.05
C HIS A 256 -11.45 -13.41 0.34
N ILE A 257 -12.00 -13.36 -0.87
CA ILE A 257 -12.24 -12.13 -1.62
C ILE A 257 -13.73 -11.82 -1.62
N PHE A 258 -14.07 -10.59 -1.25
CA PHE A 258 -15.44 -10.11 -1.15
C PHE A 258 -15.55 -8.64 -1.55
N ARG A 259 -16.76 -8.22 -1.95
CA ARG A 259 -17.08 -6.81 -2.19
C ARG A 259 -17.63 -6.19 -0.91
N GLY A 260 -17.10 -5.02 -0.53
CA GLY A 260 -17.55 -4.31 0.66
C GLY A 260 -17.50 -2.80 0.48
N ARG A 261 -18.24 -2.06 1.34
CA ARG A 261 -18.18 -0.61 1.40
C ARG A 261 -17.58 -0.22 2.74
N LYS A 262 -16.28 0.02 2.74
CA LYS A 262 -15.46 0.34 3.92
C LYS A 262 -14.62 1.59 3.65
N PRO A 263 -14.22 2.35 4.69
CA PRO A 263 -13.23 3.40 4.53
C PRO A 263 -11.91 2.84 4.01
N VAL A 264 -11.42 3.43 2.95
CA VAL A 264 -10.10 3.13 2.37
C VAL A 264 -9.32 4.42 2.22
N HIS A 265 -7.99 4.30 2.16
CA HIS A 265 -7.17 5.41 1.69
C HIS A 265 -7.55 5.71 0.24
N TRP A 266 -8.00 6.92 0.00
CA TRP A 266 -8.43 7.40 -1.30
C TRP A 266 -7.59 8.60 -1.73
N SER A 267 -7.10 8.58 -2.94
CA SER A 267 -6.40 9.72 -3.54
C SER A 267 -7.36 10.52 -4.43
N PRO A 268 -7.83 11.70 -3.98
CA PRO A 268 -8.64 12.57 -4.83
C PRO A 268 -7.91 13.01 -6.11
N SER A 269 -6.58 13.19 -6.00
CA SER A 269 -5.75 13.64 -7.12
C SER A 269 -5.58 12.60 -8.22
N SER A 270 -5.69 11.32 -7.91
CA SER A 270 -5.63 10.21 -8.85
C SER A 270 -6.94 9.43 -8.96
N ARG A 271 -7.96 9.75 -8.15
CA ARG A 271 -9.30 9.15 -8.13
C ARG A 271 -9.28 7.63 -8.04
N THR A 272 -8.54 7.11 -7.05
CA THR A 272 -8.44 5.67 -6.83
C THR A 272 -8.16 5.36 -5.36
N ALA A 273 -8.53 4.15 -4.94
CA ALA A 273 -8.10 3.58 -3.69
C ALA A 273 -6.59 3.29 -3.72
N LEU A 274 -5.95 3.38 -2.55
CA LEU A 274 -4.53 3.09 -2.35
C LEU A 274 -4.38 2.01 -1.28
N ALA A 275 -3.39 1.13 -1.47
CA ALA A 275 -2.91 0.24 -0.43
C ALA A 275 -1.91 0.97 0.48
N GLU A 276 -1.67 0.44 1.68
CA GLU A 276 -0.72 1.03 2.65
C GLU A 276 0.70 1.17 2.08
N ALA A 277 1.13 0.24 1.23
CA ALA A 277 2.43 0.29 0.55
C ALA A 277 2.55 1.43 -0.49
N GLU A 278 1.44 2.07 -0.84
CA GLU A 278 1.36 3.19 -1.78
C GLU A 278 1.28 4.55 -1.07
N LEU A 279 1.47 4.58 0.25
CA LEU A 279 1.43 5.79 1.07
C LEU A 279 2.81 6.24 1.50
N GLU A 280 2.98 7.57 1.57
CA GLU A 280 4.10 8.24 2.23
C GLU A 280 3.58 9.07 3.39
N TYR A 281 4.40 9.27 4.41
CA TYR A 281 4.05 10.02 5.61
C TYR A 281 5.06 11.16 5.84
N PRO A 282 4.94 12.30 5.12
CA PRO A 282 5.74 13.49 5.42
C PRO A 282 5.54 13.92 6.87
N GLU A 283 6.62 14.41 7.50
CA GLU A 283 6.58 14.84 8.90
C GLU A 283 6.14 16.31 9.06
N ASP A 284 6.10 17.05 7.98
CA ASP A 284 5.87 18.50 7.92
C ASP A 284 4.47 18.88 7.39
N HIS A 285 3.52 17.96 7.42
CA HIS A 285 2.14 18.27 7.03
C HIS A 285 1.47 19.14 8.10
N VAL A 286 0.92 20.27 7.67
CA VAL A 286 0.14 21.17 8.54
C VAL A 286 -1.32 21.09 8.13
N SER A 287 -2.18 20.67 9.05
CA SER A 287 -3.64 20.74 8.93
C SER A 287 -4.23 21.70 9.94
N LYS A 288 -5.45 22.17 9.68
CA LYS A 288 -6.23 22.87 10.71
C LYS A 288 -6.82 21.82 11.65
N SER A 289 -6.47 21.88 12.92
CA SER A 289 -7.18 21.14 13.96
C SER A 289 -8.22 22.03 14.62
N ILE A 290 -9.33 21.41 15.06
CA ILE A 290 -10.37 22.13 15.79
C ILE A 290 -10.72 21.45 17.11
N TYR A 291 -11.06 22.27 18.08
CA TYR A 291 -11.84 21.89 19.26
C TYR A 291 -13.27 22.38 19.04
N ALA A 292 -14.23 21.50 19.17
CA ALA A 292 -15.65 21.83 19.03
C ALA A 292 -16.48 21.23 20.15
N ALA A 293 -17.62 21.83 20.47
CA ALA A 293 -18.47 21.45 21.58
C ALA A 293 -19.91 21.20 21.08
N PHE A 294 -20.42 19.99 21.23
CA PHE A 294 -21.75 19.57 20.79
C PHE A 294 -22.74 19.56 21.95
N GLN A 295 -23.87 20.20 21.81
CA GLN A 295 -24.88 20.38 22.84
C GLN A 295 -25.51 19.05 23.24
N VAL A 296 -25.51 18.72 24.53
CA VAL A 296 -26.21 17.54 25.07
C VAL A 296 -27.73 17.81 24.97
N SER A 297 -28.46 16.89 24.30
CA SER A 297 -29.91 16.93 24.12
C SER A 297 -30.63 16.02 25.14
N ALA A 298 -30.06 14.83 25.43
CA ALA A 298 -30.59 13.92 26.43
C ALA A 298 -29.39 13.31 27.23
N PRO A 299 -29.21 13.70 28.50
CA PRO A 299 -28.12 13.20 29.31
C PRO A 299 -28.36 11.74 29.74
N SER A 300 -27.24 11.00 29.96
CA SER A 300 -27.29 9.73 30.70
C SER A 300 -27.78 9.94 32.14
N ALA A 301 -28.21 8.89 32.81
CA ALA A 301 -28.68 8.97 34.20
C ALA A 301 -27.62 9.59 35.15
N ALA A 302 -26.33 9.32 34.91
CA ALA A 302 -25.24 9.89 35.71
C ALA A 302 -25.00 11.37 35.41
N LEU A 303 -25.24 11.81 34.16
CA LEU A 303 -25.02 13.19 33.72
C LEU A 303 -26.26 14.09 34.02
N ALA A 304 -27.47 13.53 34.13
CA ALA A 304 -28.72 14.26 34.28
C ALA A 304 -28.69 15.33 35.40
N PRO A 305 -28.19 15.06 36.64
CA PRO A 305 -28.13 16.08 37.69
C PRO A 305 -27.28 17.29 37.37
N LEU A 306 -26.30 17.13 36.48
CA LEU A 306 -25.33 18.16 36.11
C LEU A 306 -25.86 19.09 35.02
N VAL A 307 -26.82 18.63 34.22
CA VAL A 307 -27.51 19.41 33.19
C VAL A 307 -28.59 20.32 33.79
N GLU A 308 -29.20 19.95 34.92
CA GLU A 308 -30.15 20.81 35.65
C GLU A 308 -29.55 22.15 36.07
N GLY A 309 -28.20 22.21 36.25
CA GLY A 309 -27.44 23.42 36.60
C GLY A 309 -26.94 24.24 35.41
N GLY A 310 -27.41 24.02 34.19
CA GLY A 310 -27.02 24.75 32.98
C GLY A 310 -26.66 23.84 31.82
N GLU A 311 -26.45 24.45 30.66
CA GLU A 311 -26.13 23.72 29.43
C GLU A 311 -24.77 22.95 29.55
N VAL A 312 -24.75 21.73 29.04
CA VAL A 312 -23.55 20.86 28.97
C VAL A 312 -23.28 20.51 27.53
N ARG A 313 -22.04 20.53 27.14
CA ARG A 313 -21.57 20.17 25.79
C ARG A 313 -20.47 19.12 25.83
N VAL A 314 -20.48 18.25 24.84
CA VAL A 314 -19.43 17.23 24.61
C VAL A 314 -18.31 17.89 23.81
N ALA A 315 -17.11 18.01 24.37
CA ALA A 315 -15.95 18.58 23.69
C ALA A 315 -15.21 17.52 22.88
N ILE A 316 -15.05 17.76 21.58
CA ILE A 316 -14.31 16.91 20.67
C ILE A 316 -13.10 17.63 20.08
N TRP A 317 -12.12 16.88 19.60
CA TRP A 317 -10.98 17.37 18.86
C TRP A 317 -10.78 16.55 17.58
N THR A 318 -10.46 17.25 16.47
CA THR A 318 -10.14 16.58 15.21
C THR A 318 -9.15 17.42 14.39
N THR A 319 -8.28 16.73 13.64
CA THR A 319 -7.38 17.31 12.63
C THR A 319 -7.99 17.35 11.23
N THR A 320 -9.21 16.85 11.08
CA THR A 320 -9.94 16.75 9.81
C THR A 320 -11.34 17.35 9.95
N PRO A 321 -11.49 18.67 10.12
CA PRO A 321 -12.79 19.34 10.31
C PRO A 321 -13.82 19.00 9.21
N TRP A 322 -13.38 18.73 8.00
CA TRP A 322 -14.23 18.33 6.88
C TRP A 322 -14.99 17.02 7.10
N THR A 323 -14.63 16.20 8.12
CA THR A 323 -15.36 14.96 8.44
C THR A 323 -16.58 15.20 9.37
N ILE A 324 -16.70 16.39 9.96
CA ILE A 324 -17.82 16.72 10.86
C ILE A 324 -19.20 16.49 10.23
N PRO A 325 -19.49 16.85 8.96
CA PRO A 325 -20.80 16.57 8.36
C PRO A 325 -21.21 15.09 8.41
N ALA A 326 -20.21 14.18 8.44
CA ALA A 326 -20.40 12.74 8.52
C ALA A 326 -20.40 12.18 9.96
N ASN A 327 -20.33 13.03 11.00
CA ASN A 327 -20.39 12.60 12.40
C ASN A 327 -21.69 11.84 12.69
N LEU A 328 -21.60 10.65 13.27
CA LEU A 328 -22.75 9.84 13.70
C LEU A 328 -22.71 9.49 15.18
N ALA A 329 -21.53 9.62 15.84
CA ALA A 329 -21.37 9.39 17.26
C ALA A 329 -20.17 10.17 17.81
N VAL A 330 -20.05 10.22 19.13
CA VAL A 330 -18.82 10.57 19.83
C VAL A 330 -18.41 9.37 20.67
N ALA A 331 -17.19 8.86 20.46
CA ALA A 331 -16.69 7.70 21.17
C ALA A 331 -15.88 8.11 22.41
N VAL A 332 -16.09 7.38 23.51
CA VAL A 332 -15.36 7.52 24.77
C VAL A 332 -14.74 6.17 25.18
N ASN A 333 -13.65 6.20 25.94
CA ASN A 333 -13.07 4.99 26.52
C ASN A 333 -13.77 4.74 27.87
N GLY A 334 -14.42 3.60 28.03
CA GLY A 334 -15.19 3.25 29.24
C GLY A 334 -14.36 3.30 30.52
N LYS A 335 -13.05 3.05 30.44
CA LYS A 335 -12.14 2.98 31.59
C LYS A 335 -11.58 4.33 32.02
N LEU A 336 -11.63 5.36 31.16
CA LEU A 336 -11.12 6.70 31.46
C LEU A 336 -12.10 7.51 32.29
N SER A 337 -11.57 8.48 33.05
CA SER A 337 -12.33 9.49 33.81
C SER A 337 -12.56 10.73 32.96
N TYR A 338 -13.78 11.26 32.99
CA TYR A 338 -14.21 12.44 32.25
C TYR A 338 -14.76 13.47 33.22
N ALA A 339 -14.22 14.68 33.17
CA ALA A 339 -14.68 15.80 33.98
C ALA A 339 -15.80 16.57 33.24
N VAL A 340 -16.81 16.95 34.00
CA VAL A 340 -17.76 18.02 33.62
C VAL A 340 -17.20 19.30 34.19
N ALA A 341 -16.60 20.13 33.36
CA ALA A 341 -15.86 21.31 33.75
C ALA A 341 -16.43 22.59 33.12
N GLY A 342 -16.35 23.70 33.79
CA GLY A 342 -16.85 24.98 33.27
C GLY A 342 -16.19 26.17 33.93
N HIS A 343 -16.53 27.38 33.45
CA HIS A 343 -16.02 28.64 33.95
C HIS A 343 -17.13 29.72 33.83
N PRO A 344 -17.24 30.72 34.71
CA PRO A 344 -18.24 31.79 34.59
C PRO A 344 -18.19 32.55 33.25
N ALA A 345 -17.02 32.60 32.60
CA ALA A 345 -16.86 33.19 31.27
C ALA A 345 -17.38 32.32 30.12
N LEU A 346 -17.72 31.03 30.39
CA LEU A 346 -18.29 30.13 29.39
C LEU A 346 -19.81 29.99 29.63
N PRO A 347 -20.64 30.06 28.59
CA PRO A 347 -22.10 29.91 28.74
C PRO A 347 -22.56 28.48 29.02
N TYR A 348 -21.65 27.51 29.00
CA TYR A 348 -21.93 26.07 29.16
C TYR A 348 -20.76 25.35 29.87
N LYS A 349 -21.04 24.17 30.40
CA LYS A 349 -20.02 23.24 30.90
C LYS A 349 -19.55 22.31 29.78
N LEU A 350 -18.31 21.85 29.83
CA LEU A 350 -17.70 20.94 28.85
C LEU A 350 -17.43 19.58 29.48
N ILE A 351 -17.71 18.51 28.73
CA ILE A 351 -17.26 17.14 29.04
C ILE A 351 -15.91 16.93 28.31
N VAL A 352 -14.88 16.61 29.07
CA VAL A 352 -13.51 16.40 28.59
C VAL A 352 -12.84 15.36 29.49
N ALA A 353 -11.87 14.57 28.99
CA ALA A 353 -11.09 13.68 29.84
C ALA A 353 -10.42 14.46 30.99
N GLU A 354 -10.50 13.94 32.21
CA GLU A 354 -10.04 14.63 33.43
C GLU A 354 -8.60 15.10 33.31
N GLU A 355 -7.71 14.27 32.76
CA GLU A 355 -6.29 14.60 32.55
C GLU A 355 -6.06 15.73 31.55
N LEU A 356 -7.02 15.99 30.67
CA LEU A 356 -6.92 17.01 29.62
C LEU A 356 -7.61 18.33 29.95
N VAL A 357 -8.25 18.45 31.12
CA VAL A 357 -8.91 19.69 31.56
C VAL A 357 -7.96 20.89 31.54
N GLY A 358 -6.77 20.76 32.12
CA GLY A 358 -5.75 21.80 32.15
C GLY A 358 -5.22 22.16 30.76
N SER A 359 -5.02 21.16 29.89
CA SER A 359 -4.61 21.38 28.52
C SER A 359 -5.66 22.10 27.67
N LEU A 360 -6.94 21.72 27.83
CA LEU A 360 -8.05 22.40 27.17
C LEU A 360 -8.19 23.84 27.67
N ARG A 361 -8.11 24.07 29.00
CA ARG A 361 -8.18 25.40 29.60
C ARG A 361 -7.18 26.36 28.99
N GLN A 362 -5.92 25.95 28.82
CA GLN A 362 -4.87 26.78 28.22
C GLN A 362 -5.18 27.25 26.79
N ARG A 363 -6.06 26.54 26.10
CA ARG A 363 -6.48 26.82 24.72
C ARG A 363 -7.76 27.64 24.62
N LEU A 364 -8.56 27.70 25.69
CA LEU A 364 -9.83 28.44 25.71
C LEU A 364 -9.57 29.94 25.94
N GLY A 365 -9.51 30.69 24.87
CA GLY A 365 -9.27 32.17 24.94
C GLY A 365 -10.36 32.97 25.67
N ALA A 366 -11.54 32.39 25.89
CA ALA A 366 -12.62 33.00 26.64
C ALA A 366 -12.39 32.99 28.17
N VAL A 367 -11.52 32.09 28.67
CA VAL A 367 -11.18 31.99 30.09
C VAL A 367 -9.96 32.88 30.38
N PRO A 368 -10.05 33.83 31.36
CA PRO A 368 -8.93 34.72 31.64
C PRO A 368 -7.66 34.00 32.08
N ASP A 369 -6.51 34.54 31.70
CA ASP A 369 -5.21 33.95 32.07
C ASP A 369 -5.04 33.83 33.58
N GLY A 370 -4.60 32.66 34.02
CA GLY A 370 -4.41 32.31 35.44
C GLY A 370 -5.65 31.80 36.16
N GLU A 371 -6.81 31.80 35.52
CA GLU A 371 -8.02 31.15 36.04
C GLU A 371 -8.16 29.72 35.54
N GLU A 372 -8.68 28.82 36.35
CA GLU A 372 -8.84 27.39 36.04
C GLU A 372 -10.30 27.06 35.77
N LEU A 373 -10.53 25.95 34.99
CA LEU A 373 -11.88 25.38 34.85
C LEU A 373 -12.30 24.72 36.16
N GLN A 374 -13.48 25.07 36.66
CA GLN A 374 -14.06 24.39 37.79
C GLN A 374 -14.58 23.02 37.35
N VAL A 375 -14.12 21.94 37.99
CA VAL A 375 -14.66 20.60 37.80
C VAL A 375 -15.87 20.43 38.74
N TYR A 376 -17.04 20.20 38.15
CA TYR A 376 -18.31 19.99 38.88
C TYR A 376 -18.52 18.53 39.25
N ALA A 377 -18.07 17.61 38.40
CA ALA A 377 -18.12 16.17 38.64
C ALA A 377 -17.12 15.44 37.72
N THR A 378 -16.74 14.23 38.12
CA THR A 378 -15.99 13.29 37.31
C THR A 378 -16.85 12.03 37.11
N LEU A 379 -16.96 11.56 35.87
CA LEU A 379 -17.73 10.40 35.45
C LEU A 379 -16.83 9.43 34.69
N THR A 380 -17.09 8.13 34.73
CA THR A 380 -16.44 7.18 33.85
C THR A 380 -17.02 7.27 32.43
N GLY A 381 -16.26 6.83 31.41
CA GLY A 381 -16.78 6.76 30.06
C GLY A 381 -18.01 5.85 29.95
N GLU A 382 -18.10 4.78 30.76
CA GLU A 382 -19.29 3.94 30.84
C GLU A 382 -20.52 4.73 31.32
N ALA A 383 -20.35 5.62 32.28
CA ALA A 383 -21.45 6.46 32.81
C ALA A 383 -21.90 7.54 31.80
N LEU A 384 -21.04 7.92 30.87
CA LEU A 384 -21.38 8.87 29.80
C LEU A 384 -22.07 8.19 28.60
N SER A 385 -21.87 6.90 28.41
CA SER A 385 -22.48 6.14 27.29
C SER A 385 -24.00 6.27 27.31
N GLY A 386 -24.60 6.42 26.13
CA GLY A 386 -26.04 6.67 25.98
C GLY A 386 -26.45 8.13 26.11
N THR A 387 -25.53 9.06 26.46
CA THR A 387 -25.80 10.50 26.37
C THR A 387 -26.02 10.89 24.92
N LYS A 388 -27.10 11.62 24.65
CA LYS A 388 -27.38 12.13 23.29
C LYS A 388 -27.01 13.60 23.18
N TYR A 389 -26.60 13.97 21.97
CA TYR A 389 -26.21 15.33 21.62
C TYR A 389 -26.77 15.72 20.24
N LEU A 390 -26.92 17.01 20.02
CA LEU A 390 -27.31 17.57 18.72
C LEU A 390 -26.07 17.81 17.85
N HIS A 391 -26.12 17.26 16.65
CA HIS A 391 -25.08 17.51 15.64
C HIS A 391 -25.15 18.98 15.20
N PRO A 392 -24.06 19.78 15.32
CA PRO A 392 -24.12 21.23 15.17
C PRO A 392 -24.51 21.73 13.79
N LEU A 393 -24.20 20.98 12.73
CA LEU A 393 -24.48 21.39 11.34
C LEU A 393 -25.74 20.71 10.77
N ALA A 394 -26.01 19.48 11.16
CA ALA A 394 -27.12 18.69 10.60
C ALA A 394 -28.36 18.66 11.48
N GLY A 395 -28.29 19.14 12.72
CA GLY A 395 -29.40 19.15 13.68
C GLY A 395 -29.96 17.76 14.09
N ARG A 396 -29.30 16.67 13.63
CA ARG A 396 -29.69 15.31 14.03
C ARG A 396 -29.21 14.99 15.44
N GLU A 397 -29.96 14.16 16.13
CA GLU A 397 -29.55 13.61 17.40
C GLU A 397 -28.61 12.45 17.19
N SER A 398 -27.47 12.46 17.88
CA SER A 398 -26.45 11.42 17.87
C SER A 398 -26.06 11.04 19.31
N GLU A 399 -25.33 9.94 19.49
CA GLU A 399 -25.11 9.35 20.82
C GLU A 399 -23.62 9.24 21.17
N VAL A 400 -23.31 9.37 22.47
CA VAL A 400 -22.00 9.04 23.03
C VAL A 400 -21.92 7.53 23.21
N VAL A 401 -20.95 6.89 22.57
CA VAL A 401 -20.78 5.43 22.54
C VAL A 401 -19.45 5.00 23.13
N LEU A 402 -19.34 3.72 23.53
CA LEU A 402 -18.07 3.18 24.00
C LEU A 402 -17.20 2.78 22.81
N GLY A 403 -16.05 3.46 22.67
CA GLY A 403 -14.97 3.09 21.75
C GLY A 403 -14.06 2.00 22.30
N GLY A 404 -12.83 2.00 21.90
CA GLY A 404 -11.80 1.06 22.35
C GLY A 404 -10.60 1.75 22.99
N ASP A 405 -9.55 0.96 23.18
CA ASP A 405 -8.28 1.44 23.76
C ASP A 405 -7.50 2.39 22.81
N TYR A 406 -8.00 2.64 21.59
CA TYR A 406 -7.46 3.66 20.69
C TYR A 406 -7.75 5.10 21.18
N ILE A 407 -8.71 5.26 22.11
CA ILE A 407 -9.02 6.55 22.73
C ILE A 407 -8.09 6.74 23.92
N THR A 408 -7.20 7.72 23.82
CA THR A 408 -6.15 8.03 24.80
C THR A 408 -6.31 9.45 25.32
N VAL A 409 -5.49 9.82 26.31
CA VAL A 409 -5.40 11.15 26.90
C VAL A 409 -4.09 11.87 26.53
N GLU A 410 -3.41 11.43 25.48
CA GLU A 410 -2.15 12.05 25.03
C GLU A 410 -2.38 13.42 24.36
N SER A 411 -3.51 13.61 23.70
CA SER A 411 -3.87 14.85 23.01
C SER A 411 -5.38 15.01 22.85
N GLY A 412 -5.82 16.22 22.48
CA GLY A 412 -7.21 16.52 22.20
C GLY A 412 -8.08 16.68 23.44
N THR A 413 -9.21 15.99 23.50
CA THR A 413 -10.21 16.06 24.58
C THR A 413 -10.46 14.72 25.26
N GLY A 414 -9.93 13.60 24.74
CA GLY A 414 -10.26 12.26 25.17
C GLY A 414 -11.62 11.76 24.71
N LEU A 415 -12.34 12.54 23.90
CA LEU A 415 -13.59 12.17 23.23
C LEU A 415 -13.36 12.26 21.72
N VAL A 416 -13.63 11.16 21.02
CA VAL A 416 -13.34 11.05 19.59
C VAL A 416 -14.61 11.25 18.78
N HIS A 417 -14.60 12.28 17.94
CA HIS A 417 -15.59 12.44 16.87
C HIS A 417 -15.55 11.22 15.96
N THR A 418 -16.68 10.54 15.80
CA THR A 418 -16.80 9.28 15.06
C THR A 418 -17.60 9.46 13.78
N ALA A 419 -16.90 9.30 12.64
CA ALA A 419 -17.47 9.34 11.29
C ALA A 419 -17.17 8.01 10.57
N PRO A 420 -18.05 7.00 10.62
CA PRO A 420 -17.78 5.65 10.11
C PRO A 420 -17.41 5.57 8.62
N GLY A 421 -17.70 6.61 7.85
CA GLY A 421 -17.28 6.72 6.44
C GLY A 421 -15.85 7.22 6.22
N HIS A 422 -15.18 7.74 7.27
CA HIS A 422 -13.92 8.48 7.17
C HIS A 422 -12.82 8.03 8.15
N GLY A 423 -13.00 6.90 8.84
CA GLY A 423 -12.02 6.31 9.73
C GLY A 423 -12.21 4.81 9.88
N GLN A 424 -11.12 4.05 10.04
CA GLN A 424 -11.23 2.59 10.23
C GLN A 424 -11.76 2.24 11.61
N ASP A 425 -11.24 2.85 12.68
CA ASP A 425 -11.72 2.66 14.04
C ASP A 425 -13.17 3.16 14.19
N ASP A 426 -13.50 4.27 13.51
CA ASP A 426 -14.85 4.81 13.45
C ASP A 426 -15.82 3.84 12.76
N TYR A 427 -15.36 3.17 11.69
CA TYR A 427 -16.14 2.16 10.98
C TYR A 427 -16.42 0.93 11.88
N VAL A 428 -15.41 0.43 12.57
CA VAL A 428 -15.54 -0.70 13.51
C VAL A 428 -16.52 -0.34 14.63
N THR A 429 -16.38 0.86 15.20
CA THR A 429 -17.30 1.40 16.21
C THR A 429 -18.70 1.55 15.64
N GLY A 430 -18.82 2.06 14.41
CA GLY A 430 -20.09 2.20 13.70
C GLY A 430 -20.83 0.87 13.49
N LEU A 431 -20.11 -0.19 13.11
CA LEU A 431 -20.68 -1.54 13.00
C LEU A 431 -21.18 -2.07 14.34
N LYS A 432 -20.39 -1.88 15.41
CA LYS A 432 -20.73 -2.34 16.76
C LYS A 432 -22.03 -1.72 17.28
N TYR A 433 -22.29 -0.45 16.97
CA TYR A 433 -23.46 0.30 17.43
C TYR A 433 -24.58 0.44 16.38
N GLY A 434 -24.47 -0.26 15.25
CA GLY A 434 -25.48 -0.25 14.20
C GLY A 434 -25.62 1.08 13.46
N LEU A 435 -24.61 1.95 13.52
CA LEU A 435 -24.55 3.22 12.76
C LEU A 435 -24.30 2.98 11.26
N CYS A 436 -23.77 1.83 10.93
CA CYS A 436 -23.63 1.31 9.57
C CYS A 436 -23.67 -0.22 9.58
N SER A 437 -23.94 -0.84 8.43
CA SER A 437 -23.98 -2.28 8.25
C SER A 437 -23.70 -2.64 6.80
N ALA A 438 -23.67 -3.93 6.46
CA ALA A 438 -23.58 -4.39 5.08
C ALA A 438 -24.73 -3.85 4.19
N ASN A 439 -25.94 -3.72 4.76
CA ASN A 439 -27.12 -3.22 4.06
C ASN A 439 -27.34 -1.70 4.20
N GLN A 440 -26.69 -1.08 5.16
CA GLN A 440 -26.70 0.37 5.39
C GLN A 440 -25.26 0.89 5.37
N PRO A 441 -24.77 1.31 4.21
CA PRO A 441 -23.39 1.77 4.09
C PRO A 441 -23.11 2.98 4.99
N PRO A 442 -21.87 3.17 5.46
CA PRO A 442 -21.51 4.32 6.26
C PRO A 442 -21.69 5.62 5.48
N LEU A 443 -22.17 6.66 6.16
CA LEU A 443 -22.28 8.00 5.60
C LEU A 443 -20.90 8.51 5.20
N SER A 444 -20.73 8.84 3.91
CA SER A 444 -19.48 9.36 3.35
C SER A 444 -19.81 10.42 2.30
N PRO A 445 -20.11 11.66 2.71
CA PRO A 445 -20.61 12.72 1.85
C PRO A 445 -19.50 13.38 1.01
N VAL A 446 -18.64 12.57 0.40
CA VAL A 446 -17.49 13.01 -0.40
C VAL A 446 -17.41 12.18 -1.69
N ASP A 447 -17.27 12.84 -2.83
CA ASP A 447 -17.17 12.21 -4.15
C ASP A 447 -15.74 11.73 -4.48
N ASP A 448 -15.57 11.16 -5.67
CA ASP A 448 -14.28 10.63 -6.14
C ASP A 448 -13.19 11.69 -6.31
N ALA A 449 -13.59 12.93 -6.53
CA ALA A 449 -12.67 14.06 -6.67
C ALA A 449 -12.28 14.69 -5.33
N GLY A 450 -12.81 14.17 -4.21
CA GLY A 450 -12.62 14.74 -2.88
C GLY A 450 -13.47 15.98 -2.64
N LYS A 451 -14.64 16.06 -3.24
CA LYS A 451 -15.57 17.17 -3.07
C LYS A 451 -16.80 16.72 -2.29
N PHE A 452 -17.35 17.62 -1.49
CA PHE A 452 -18.60 17.36 -0.78
C PHE A 452 -19.74 17.06 -1.73
N THR A 453 -20.52 16.02 -1.45
CA THR A 453 -21.80 15.73 -2.10
C THR A 453 -22.95 16.49 -1.44
N ALA A 454 -24.15 16.40 -2.00
CA ALA A 454 -25.38 17.00 -1.42
C ALA A 454 -25.68 16.50 0.01
N GLU A 455 -25.21 15.30 0.38
CA GLU A 455 -25.38 14.73 1.72
C GLU A 455 -24.65 15.52 2.82
N ALA A 456 -23.62 16.34 2.45
CA ALA A 456 -22.95 17.25 3.38
C ALA A 456 -23.76 18.52 3.69
N GLY A 457 -24.82 18.77 2.95
CA GLY A 457 -25.64 19.99 2.99
C GLY A 457 -25.32 20.95 1.84
N GLU A 458 -26.30 21.76 1.44
CA GLU A 458 -26.21 22.67 0.28
C GLU A 458 -25.06 23.67 0.40
N ALA A 459 -24.78 24.15 1.62
CA ALA A 459 -23.73 25.14 1.87
C ALA A 459 -22.31 24.60 1.58
N LEU A 460 -22.09 23.30 1.67
CA LEU A 460 -20.79 22.66 1.49
C LEU A 460 -20.63 21.96 0.12
N GLN A 461 -21.77 21.69 -0.55
CA GLN A 461 -21.79 20.89 -1.78
C GLN A 461 -20.83 21.42 -2.85
N GLY A 462 -20.01 20.52 -3.41
CA GLY A 462 -19.08 20.81 -4.50
C GLY A 462 -17.75 21.41 -4.07
N MET A 463 -17.56 21.75 -2.80
CA MET A 463 -16.30 22.27 -2.24
C MET A 463 -15.26 21.14 -2.06
N ASP A 464 -13.99 21.46 -2.27
CA ASP A 464 -12.87 20.54 -2.03
C ASP A 464 -12.64 20.35 -0.53
N VAL A 465 -12.72 19.10 -0.04
CA VAL A 465 -12.62 18.79 1.40
C VAL A 465 -11.24 19.10 2.00
N LEU A 466 -10.18 19.07 1.20
CA LEU A 466 -8.82 19.42 1.64
C LEU A 466 -8.50 20.91 1.46
N GLY A 467 -9.41 21.67 0.85
CA GLY A 467 -9.28 23.09 0.56
C GLY A 467 -10.38 23.93 1.20
N GLU A 468 -11.18 24.58 0.32
CA GLU A 468 -12.25 25.49 0.74
C GLU A 468 -13.33 24.82 1.59
N GLY A 469 -13.58 23.53 1.37
CA GLY A 469 -14.57 22.77 2.15
C GLY A 469 -14.20 22.61 3.61
N ASN A 470 -12.90 22.42 3.91
CA ASN A 470 -12.40 22.37 5.29
C ASN A 470 -12.60 23.71 6.01
N ALA A 471 -12.28 24.82 5.35
CA ALA A 471 -12.49 26.15 5.89
C ALA A 471 -13.98 26.46 6.09
N ALA A 472 -14.85 26.07 5.14
CA ALA A 472 -16.28 26.26 5.23
C ALA A 472 -16.89 25.47 6.41
N CYS A 473 -16.43 24.26 6.70
CA CYS A 473 -16.84 23.50 7.88
C CYS A 473 -16.47 24.22 9.19
N ILE A 474 -15.28 24.81 9.27
CA ILE A 474 -14.85 25.58 10.45
C ILE A 474 -15.75 26.79 10.64
N THR A 475 -16.01 27.57 9.57
CA THR A 475 -16.90 28.74 9.62
C THR A 475 -18.33 28.35 10.02
N ALA A 476 -18.88 27.24 9.47
CA ALA A 476 -20.20 26.77 9.85
C ALA A 476 -20.30 26.36 11.33
N LEU A 477 -19.24 25.76 11.89
CA LEU A 477 -19.17 25.46 13.32
C LEU A 477 -19.06 26.70 14.19
N GLU A 478 -18.38 27.74 13.73
CA GLU A 478 -18.31 29.04 14.39
C GLU A 478 -19.68 29.73 14.41
N GLU A 479 -20.36 29.79 13.27
CA GLU A 479 -21.73 30.33 13.14
C GLU A 479 -22.75 29.56 14.00
N ALA A 480 -22.58 28.24 14.14
CA ALA A 480 -23.40 27.41 15.03
C ALA A 480 -23.03 27.57 16.52
N GLY A 481 -22.06 28.38 16.87
CA GLY A 481 -21.56 28.55 18.24
C GLY A 481 -20.98 27.27 18.86
N SER A 482 -20.51 26.36 18.02
CA SER A 482 -19.95 25.05 18.41
C SER A 482 -18.42 25.00 18.33
N LEU A 483 -17.77 25.93 17.64
CA LEU A 483 -16.32 26.02 17.57
C LEU A 483 -15.76 26.61 18.87
N LEU A 484 -14.82 25.91 19.50
CA LEU A 484 -14.07 26.40 20.65
C LEU A 484 -12.75 27.07 20.23
N LEU A 485 -12.04 26.41 19.30
CA LEU A 485 -10.73 26.86 18.81
C LEU A 485 -10.42 26.20 17.47
N ALA A 486 -9.71 26.92 16.59
CA ALA A 486 -9.05 26.36 15.41
C ALA A 486 -7.58 26.78 15.43
N GLU A 487 -6.67 25.81 15.27
CA GLU A 487 -5.22 26.06 15.30
C GLU A 487 -4.50 25.23 14.21
N ASP A 488 -3.29 25.65 13.85
CA ASP A 488 -2.43 24.88 12.97
C ASP A 488 -1.80 23.71 13.73
N TYR A 489 -1.89 22.51 13.17
CA TYR A 489 -1.37 21.31 13.78
C TYR A 489 -0.41 20.58 12.81
N ASN A 490 0.85 20.45 13.23
CA ASN A 490 1.87 19.77 12.46
C ASN A 490 1.91 18.29 12.85
N HIS A 491 1.72 17.41 11.88
CA HIS A 491 1.73 15.96 12.11
C HIS A 491 2.04 15.18 10.83
N LYS A 492 2.34 13.89 10.99
CA LYS A 492 2.45 12.96 9.87
C LYS A 492 1.08 12.74 9.25
N TYR A 493 0.98 12.86 7.94
CA TYR A 493 -0.26 12.67 7.19
C TYR A 493 -0.03 11.77 5.98
N PRO A 494 -0.97 10.86 5.64
CA PRO A 494 -0.81 9.97 4.48
C PRO A 494 -0.94 10.72 3.16
N TYR A 495 0.08 10.56 2.32
CA TYR A 495 0.15 11.11 0.96
C TYR A 495 0.19 9.98 -0.05
N ASP A 496 -0.42 10.19 -1.19
CA ASP A 496 -0.23 9.36 -2.38
C ASP A 496 1.23 9.47 -2.84
N TRP A 497 1.97 8.38 -2.76
CA TRP A 497 3.39 8.33 -3.04
C TRP A 497 3.77 8.77 -4.47
N ARG A 498 2.81 8.76 -5.41
CA ARG A 498 3.02 9.11 -6.81
C ARG A 498 2.70 10.56 -7.13
N THR A 499 1.54 11.02 -6.66
CA THR A 499 1.10 12.39 -6.91
C THR A 499 1.68 13.38 -5.93
N LYS A 500 2.22 12.89 -4.78
CA LYS A 500 2.69 13.71 -3.67
C LYS A 500 1.61 14.66 -3.16
N LYS A 501 0.36 14.19 -3.16
CA LYS A 501 -0.80 14.91 -2.67
C LYS A 501 -1.39 14.17 -1.47
N PRO A 502 -1.99 14.88 -0.50
CA PRO A 502 -2.64 14.26 0.64
C PRO A 502 -3.81 13.36 0.20
N THR A 503 -4.00 12.26 0.92
CA THR A 503 -5.10 11.33 0.75
C THR A 503 -6.22 11.64 1.74
N ILE A 504 -7.37 11.01 1.56
CA ILE A 504 -8.49 11.03 2.52
C ILE A 504 -8.91 9.60 2.84
N PHE A 505 -9.55 9.38 3.98
CA PHE A 505 -10.35 8.18 4.18
C PHE A 505 -11.75 8.39 3.59
N ARG A 506 -12.21 7.46 2.77
CA ARG A 506 -13.52 7.51 2.12
C ARG A 506 -14.13 6.12 2.00
N ALA A 507 -15.35 5.95 2.48
CA ALA A 507 -16.10 4.71 2.29
C ALA A 507 -16.60 4.61 0.85
N THR A 508 -16.10 3.64 0.13
CA THR A 508 -16.49 3.35 -1.25
C THR A 508 -16.58 1.84 -1.47
N ALA A 509 -17.38 1.44 -2.45
CA ALA A 509 -17.49 0.03 -2.80
C ALA A 509 -16.19 -0.44 -3.45
N GLN A 510 -15.51 -1.40 -2.82
CA GLN A 510 -14.23 -1.95 -3.25
C GLN A 510 -14.24 -3.48 -3.10
N TRP A 511 -13.28 -4.12 -3.76
CA TRP A 511 -12.98 -5.53 -3.56
C TRP A 511 -11.85 -5.67 -2.54
N PHE A 512 -12.05 -6.55 -1.58
CA PHE A 512 -11.11 -6.79 -0.47
C PHE A 512 -10.71 -8.25 -0.42
N ALA A 513 -9.44 -8.50 -0.14
CA ALA A 513 -8.94 -9.80 0.28
C ALA A 513 -8.81 -9.80 1.80
N SER A 514 -9.65 -10.57 2.48
CA SER A 514 -9.54 -10.79 3.93
C SER A 514 -8.44 -11.80 4.24
N VAL A 515 -7.63 -11.46 5.23
CA VAL A 515 -6.54 -12.33 5.71
C VAL A 515 -7.02 -13.22 6.86
N ASP A 516 -8.16 -12.89 7.48
CA ASP A 516 -8.64 -13.56 8.71
C ASP A 516 -8.76 -15.07 8.58
N GLY A 517 -9.32 -15.54 7.45
CA GLY A 517 -9.55 -16.96 7.21
C GLY A 517 -8.30 -17.84 7.03
N PHE A 518 -7.13 -17.21 6.77
CA PHE A 518 -5.87 -17.93 6.54
C PHE A 518 -4.65 -17.30 7.23
N ARG A 519 -4.85 -16.36 8.16
CA ARG A 519 -3.75 -15.68 8.87
C ARG A 519 -2.83 -16.66 9.59
N GLU A 520 -3.39 -17.66 10.28
CA GLU A 520 -2.59 -18.66 10.99
C GLU A 520 -1.72 -19.48 10.05
N GLN A 521 -2.25 -19.85 8.89
CA GLN A 521 -1.49 -20.56 7.85
C GLN A 521 -0.37 -19.70 7.28
N ALA A 522 -0.62 -18.38 7.10
CA ALA A 522 0.40 -17.44 6.64
C ALA A 522 1.51 -17.28 7.69
N LEU A 523 1.17 -17.17 8.97
CA LEU A 523 2.15 -17.09 10.08
C LEU A 523 2.98 -18.37 10.17
N LYS A 524 2.35 -19.54 10.03
CA LYS A 524 3.06 -20.82 10.00
C LYS A 524 4.02 -20.89 8.81
N ALA A 525 3.61 -20.45 7.62
CA ALA A 525 4.49 -20.40 6.45
C ALA A 525 5.70 -19.49 6.66
N ILE A 526 5.53 -18.36 7.37
CA ILE A 526 6.65 -17.48 7.75
C ILE A 526 7.66 -18.22 8.65
N ASP A 527 7.18 -19.06 9.56
CA ASP A 527 8.02 -19.83 10.49
C ASP A 527 8.82 -20.94 9.79
N GLU A 528 8.34 -21.45 8.67
CA GLU A 528 9.00 -22.47 7.85
C GLU A 528 10.13 -21.89 6.96
N VAL A 529 10.22 -20.55 6.84
CA VAL A 529 11.24 -19.85 6.05
C VAL A 529 12.51 -19.61 6.86
N THR A 530 13.68 -19.83 6.25
CA THR A 530 14.95 -19.38 6.78
C THR A 530 15.19 -17.92 6.42
N TRP A 531 15.15 -17.04 7.42
CA TRP A 531 15.30 -15.60 7.25
C TRP A 531 16.76 -15.15 7.43
N VAL A 532 17.29 -14.41 6.47
CA VAL A 532 18.66 -13.83 6.54
C VAL A 532 18.57 -12.32 6.29
N PRO A 533 18.80 -11.48 7.30
CA PRO A 533 19.00 -11.81 8.72
C PRO A 533 17.68 -12.24 9.40
N GLU A 534 17.83 -13.00 10.51
CA GLU A 534 16.70 -13.54 11.28
C GLU A 534 15.70 -12.49 11.75
N VAL A 535 16.15 -11.26 12.02
CA VAL A 535 15.29 -10.14 12.43
C VAL A 535 14.17 -9.84 11.42
N GLY A 536 14.36 -10.21 10.14
CA GLY A 536 13.36 -10.10 9.09
C GLY A 536 12.07 -10.86 9.40
N ARG A 537 12.18 -12.02 10.09
CA ARG A 537 11.05 -12.83 10.54
C ARG A 537 10.09 -12.04 11.43
N ASN A 538 10.61 -11.36 12.47
CA ASN A 538 9.79 -10.60 13.41
C ASN A 538 9.00 -9.51 12.68
N ARG A 539 9.63 -8.86 11.71
CA ARG A 539 9.00 -7.77 10.94
C ARG A 539 7.83 -8.27 10.10
N ILE A 540 8.01 -9.32 9.31
CA ILE A 540 6.91 -9.84 8.46
C ILE A 540 5.81 -10.49 9.30
N THR A 541 6.16 -11.16 10.41
CA THR A 541 5.21 -11.71 11.37
C THR A 541 4.30 -10.62 11.94
N SER A 542 4.87 -9.54 12.47
CA SER A 542 4.11 -8.41 13.01
C SER A 542 3.20 -7.79 11.95
N MET A 543 3.72 -7.56 10.73
CA MET A 543 2.95 -6.99 9.63
C MET A 543 1.81 -7.91 9.16
N THR A 544 1.96 -9.23 9.25
CA THR A 544 0.91 -10.19 8.88
C THR A 544 -0.12 -10.35 9.99
N GLN A 545 0.30 -10.31 11.25
CA GLN A 545 -0.60 -10.35 12.41
C GLN A 545 -1.54 -9.15 12.46
N SER A 546 -1.01 -7.95 12.23
CA SER A 546 -1.78 -6.69 12.27
C SER A 546 -2.46 -6.35 10.93
N ARG A 547 -2.34 -7.22 9.91
CA ARG A 547 -2.90 -6.93 8.58
C ARG A 547 -4.42 -6.89 8.64
N SER A 548 -4.98 -5.75 8.26
CA SER A 548 -6.39 -5.61 7.93
C SER A 548 -6.69 -6.16 6.53
N ASP A 549 -7.96 -6.09 6.11
CA ASP A 549 -8.35 -6.43 4.75
C ASP A 549 -7.54 -5.65 3.72
N TRP A 550 -7.06 -6.36 2.70
CA TRP A 550 -6.33 -5.76 1.59
C TRP A 550 -7.29 -5.29 0.51
N CYS A 551 -7.44 -3.98 0.31
CA CYS A 551 -8.20 -3.43 -0.82
C CYS A 551 -7.44 -3.71 -2.12
N ILE A 552 -7.98 -4.64 -2.94
CA ILE A 552 -7.36 -5.11 -4.19
C ILE A 552 -7.89 -4.43 -5.44
N SER A 553 -8.98 -3.67 -5.38
CA SER A 553 -9.54 -2.98 -6.54
C SER A 553 -8.93 -1.60 -6.73
N ARG A 554 -8.70 -1.23 -7.99
CA ARG A 554 -8.19 0.08 -8.43
C ARG A 554 -9.05 0.62 -9.55
N GLN A 555 -9.39 1.90 -9.50
CA GLN A 555 -10.15 2.61 -10.52
C GLN A 555 -9.20 3.10 -11.61
N ARG A 556 -8.68 2.15 -12.43
CA ARG A 556 -7.67 2.35 -13.46
C ARG A 556 -8.02 1.63 -14.74
N ALA A 557 -7.45 2.11 -15.86
CA ALA A 557 -7.55 1.41 -17.13
C ALA A 557 -6.39 0.43 -17.34
N TRP A 558 -5.19 0.74 -16.83
CA TRP A 558 -3.98 -0.07 -17.02
C TRP A 558 -3.71 -1.02 -15.86
N GLY A 559 -4.06 -2.29 -16.04
CA GLY A 559 -3.93 -3.38 -15.10
C GLY A 559 -4.79 -4.57 -15.52
N VAL A 560 -4.68 -5.67 -14.78
CA VAL A 560 -5.53 -6.85 -14.99
C VAL A 560 -6.93 -6.56 -14.44
N PRO A 561 -8.01 -6.68 -15.24
CA PRO A 561 -9.36 -6.39 -14.77
C PRO A 561 -9.81 -7.41 -13.72
N ILE A 562 -10.60 -6.96 -12.75
CA ILE A 562 -11.36 -7.85 -11.88
C ILE A 562 -12.50 -8.44 -12.73
N PRO A 563 -12.54 -9.78 -12.95
CA PRO A 563 -13.43 -10.40 -13.92
C PRO A 563 -14.85 -10.57 -13.38
N VAL A 564 -15.52 -9.47 -13.02
CA VAL A 564 -16.83 -9.43 -12.38
C VAL A 564 -17.86 -8.77 -13.29
N PHE A 565 -19.06 -9.31 -13.31
CA PHE A 565 -20.23 -8.67 -13.93
C PHE A 565 -21.18 -8.23 -12.84
N TYR A 566 -21.90 -7.15 -13.07
CA TYR A 566 -22.90 -6.60 -12.16
C TYR A 566 -24.27 -6.63 -12.80
N HIS A 567 -25.27 -7.08 -12.05
CA HIS A 567 -26.66 -7.01 -12.51
C HIS A 567 -27.08 -5.54 -12.70
N VAL A 568 -27.69 -5.23 -13.84
CA VAL A 568 -28.00 -3.83 -14.22
C VAL A 568 -28.94 -3.11 -13.25
N ASP A 569 -29.90 -3.84 -12.65
CA ASP A 569 -30.88 -3.26 -11.74
C ASP A 569 -30.45 -3.33 -10.27
N THR A 570 -29.91 -4.46 -9.81
CA THR A 570 -29.58 -4.68 -8.38
C THR A 570 -28.15 -4.36 -8.04
N ASN A 571 -27.25 -4.23 -9.04
CA ASN A 571 -25.81 -4.06 -8.86
C ASN A 571 -25.13 -5.20 -8.06
N GLU A 572 -25.79 -6.37 -8.00
CA GLU A 572 -25.22 -7.56 -7.39
C GLU A 572 -24.13 -8.15 -8.29
N PRO A 573 -23.00 -8.60 -7.71
CA PRO A 573 -21.90 -9.15 -8.48
C PRO A 573 -22.18 -10.60 -8.90
N LEU A 574 -21.95 -10.91 -10.17
CA LEU A 574 -21.84 -12.25 -10.70
C LEU A 574 -20.37 -12.64 -10.77
N LEU A 575 -19.97 -13.60 -9.95
CA LEU A 575 -18.61 -14.10 -9.87
C LEU A 575 -18.66 -15.56 -9.43
N SER A 576 -18.64 -16.46 -10.41
CA SER A 576 -18.74 -17.91 -10.22
C SER A 576 -17.50 -18.63 -10.76
N ALA A 577 -17.32 -19.90 -10.41
CA ALA A 577 -16.24 -20.72 -10.96
C ALA A 577 -16.29 -20.74 -12.50
N GLU A 578 -17.48 -20.81 -13.08
CA GLU A 578 -17.69 -20.84 -14.53
C GLU A 578 -17.31 -19.52 -15.20
N THR A 579 -17.80 -18.37 -14.66
CA THR A 579 -17.49 -17.05 -15.24
C THR A 579 -16.01 -16.73 -15.12
N ILE A 580 -15.38 -17.05 -13.99
CA ILE A 580 -13.93 -16.85 -13.78
C ILE A 580 -13.12 -17.69 -14.76
N ALA A 581 -13.44 -19.00 -14.89
CA ALA A 581 -12.72 -19.90 -15.79
C ALA A 581 -12.87 -19.48 -17.26
N HIS A 582 -14.06 -19.02 -17.65
CA HIS A 582 -14.30 -18.53 -19.01
C HIS A 582 -13.48 -17.29 -19.34
N VAL A 583 -13.50 -16.27 -18.45
CA VAL A 583 -12.69 -15.05 -18.64
C VAL A 583 -11.19 -15.36 -18.57
N GLN A 584 -10.76 -16.27 -17.69
CA GLN A 584 -9.38 -16.73 -17.63
C GLN A 584 -8.91 -17.35 -18.96
N ALA A 585 -9.74 -18.16 -19.61
CA ALA A 585 -9.44 -18.76 -20.90
C ALA A 585 -9.35 -17.70 -22.02
N LEU A 586 -10.26 -16.73 -22.05
CA LEU A 586 -10.22 -15.61 -23.00
C LEU A 586 -8.95 -14.76 -22.84
N VAL A 587 -8.57 -14.49 -21.60
CA VAL A 587 -7.35 -13.71 -21.30
C VAL A 587 -6.09 -14.50 -21.64
N ALA A 588 -6.08 -15.82 -21.43
CA ALA A 588 -4.94 -16.65 -21.83
C ALA A 588 -4.70 -16.64 -23.35
N GLU A 589 -5.75 -16.52 -24.15
CA GLU A 589 -5.67 -16.49 -25.61
C GLU A 589 -5.39 -15.08 -26.17
N HIS A 590 -6.01 -14.05 -25.59
CA HIS A 590 -6.04 -12.72 -26.18
C HIS A 590 -5.38 -11.62 -25.33
N GLY A 591 -4.99 -11.91 -24.09
CA GLY A 591 -4.58 -10.90 -23.10
C GLY A 591 -5.76 -10.16 -22.47
N SER A 592 -5.49 -9.40 -21.42
CA SER A 592 -6.52 -8.70 -20.64
C SER A 592 -7.20 -7.53 -21.40
N ASP A 593 -6.65 -7.09 -22.54
CA ASP A 593 -7.31 -6.11 -23.40
C ASP A 593 -8.67 -6.59 -23.91
N VAL A 594 -8.87 -7.92 -24.01
CA VAL A 594 -10.14 -8.55 -24.40
C VAL A 594 -11.32 -8.10 -23.55
N TRP A 595 -11.08 -7.81 -22.24
CA TRP A 595 -12.10 -7.28 -21.33
C TRP A 595 -12.63 -5.92 -21.74
N TRP A 596 -11.79 -5.10 -22.35
CA TRP A 596 -12.13 -3.75 -22.81
C TRP A 596 -12.63 -3.71 -24.25
N GLU A 597 -12.24 -4.70 -25.06
CA GLU A 597 -12.59 -4.78 -26.47
C GLU A 597 -13.95 -5.43 -26.74
N LYS A 598 -14.28 -6.50 -25.98
CA LYS A 598 -15.51 -7.29 -26.20
C LYS A 598 -16.69 -6.74 -25.39
N GLU A 599 -17.91 -7.01 -25.90
CA GLU A 599 -19.16 -6.76 -25.19
C GLU A 599 -19.43 -7.87 -24.16
N GLU A 600 -20.33 -7.64 -23.19
CA GLU A 600 -20.69 -8.58 -22.13
C GLU A 600 -21.11 -9.96 -22.65
N LYS A 601 -21.87 -9.98 -23.75
CA LYS A 601 -22.31 -11.25 -24.39
C LYS A 601 -21.17 -12.15 -24.88
N ASP A 602 -20.01 -11.55 -25.22
CA ASP A 602 -18.83 -12.25 -25.72
C ASP A 602 -17.82 -12.57 -24.59
N LEU A 603 -18.02 -11.98 -23.41
CA LEU A 603 -17.20 -12.20 -22.20
C LEU A 603 -17.86 -13.16 -21.21
N LEU A 604 -19.18 -13.32 -21.28
CA LEU A 604 -19.93 -14.26 -20.45
C LEU A 604 -19.87 -15.66 -21.05
N PRO A 605 -19.86 -16.73 -20.21
CA PRO A 605 -19.94 -18.09 -20.72
C PRO A 605 -21.28 -18.34 -21.41
N PRO A 606 -21.35 -19.34 -22.33
CA PRO A 606 -22.56 -19.65 -23.11
C PRO A 606 -23.83 -19.88 -22.29
N SER A 607 -23.70 -20.35 -21.04
CA SER A 607 -24.81 -20.53 -20.10
C SER A 607 -25.55 -19.23 -19.76
N TYR A 608 -24.89 -18.07 -19.88
CA TYR A 608 -25.44 -16.74 -19.62
C TYR A 608 -25.82 -15.98 -20.90
N ALA A 609 -25.72 -16.59 -22.09
CA ALA A 609 -25.92 -15.90 -23.37
C ALA A 609 -27.33 -15.25 -23.51
N ALA A 610 -28.36 -15.91 -23.00
CA ALA A 610 -29.74 -15.42 -23.02
C ALA A 610 -29.96 -14.20 -22.09
N GLU A 611 -29.19 -14.11 -21.01
CA GLU A 611 -29.29 -13.10 -19.96
C GLU A 611 -28.20 -12.03 -20.03
N ALA A 612 -27.36 -12.06 -21.07
CA ALA A 612 -26.20 -11.15 -21.19
C ALA A 612 -26.57 -9.66 -21.07
N HIS A 613 -27.77 -9.29 -21.52
CA HIS A 613 -28.31 -7.92 -21.42
C HIS A 613 -28.62 -7.47 -19.98
N MET A 614 -28.73 -8.41 -19.04
CA MET A 614 -28.95 -8.12 -17.61
C MET A 614 -27.64 -7.85 -16.86
N TRP A 615 -26.48 -8.05 -17.49
CA TRP A 615 -25.18 -7.96 -16.87
C TRP A 615 -24.33 -6.86 -17.50
N LYS A 616 -23.60 -6.15 -16.68
CA LYS A 616 -22.62 -5.15 -17.07
C LYS A 616 -21.25 -5.52 -16.47
N LYS A 617 -20.21 -5.52 -17.29
CA LYS A 617 -18.84 -5.78 -16.81
C LYS A 617 -18.33 -4.70 -15.88
N GLY A 618 -17.54 -5.08 -14.87
CA GLY A 618 -16.82 -4.17 -14.01
C GLY A 618 -15.71 -3.44 -14.73
N THR A 619 -15.28 -2.30 -14.19
CA THR A 619 -14.22 -1.46 -14.75
C THR A 619 -12.98 -1.36 -13.85
N ASP A 620 -13.05 -1.94 -12.65
CA ASP A 620 -11.92 -1.95 -11.73
C ASP A 620 -10.84 -2.93 -12.19
N THR A 621 -9.58 -2.57 -11.96
CA THR A 621 -8.44 -3.45 -12.14
C THR A 621 -7.90 -3.91 -10.79
N MET A 622 -7.13 -5.00 -10.79
CA MET A 622 -6.46 -5.49 -9.60
C MET A 622 -5.29 -4.58 -9.22
N ASP A 623 -4.98 -4.55 -7.93
CA ASP A 623 -3.78 -3.94 -7.38
C ASP A 623 -2.53 -4.58 -7.99
N VAL A 624 -1.57 -3.79 -8.42
CA VAL A 624 -0.30 -4.26 -8.99
C VAL A 624 0.50 -5.17 -8.04
N TRP A 625 0.31 -5.03 -6.73
CA TRP A 625 0.88 -5.97 -5.76
C TRP A 625 0.24 -7.37 -5.85
N PHE A 626 -0.96 -7.47 -6.41
CA PHE A 626 -1.57 -8.76 -6.73
C PHE A 626 -0.93 -9.36 -7.98
N ASP A 627 -0.53 -8.54 -8.95
CA ASP A 627 0.21 -8.96 -10.14
C ASP A 627 1.52 -9.62 -9.72
N SER A 628 2.45 -8.86 -9.12
CA SER A 628 3.74 -9.40 -8.66
C SER A 628 3.59 -10.49 -7.61
N GLY A 629 2.58 -10.38 -6.73
CA GLY A 629 2.24 -11.40 -5.75
C GLY A 629 1.84 -12.75 -6.34
N SER A 630 1.35 -12.78 -7.58
CA SER A 630 0.97 -14.02 -8.29
C SER A 630 2.13 -14.67 -9.06
N SER A 631 3.34 -14.12 -9.03
CA SER A 631 4.51 -14.60 -9.78
C SER A 631 4.92 -16.03 -9.42
N TRP A 632 4.66 -16.47 -8.18
CA TRP A 632 4.87 -17.86 -7.79
C TRP A 632 4.04 -18.83 -8.63
N ALA A 633 2.79 -18.46 -8.99
CA ALA A 633 1.88 -19.27 -9.79
C ALA A 633 2.20 -19.17 -11.29
N ALA A 634 2.36 -17.93 -11.78
CA ALA A 634 2.56 -17.66 -13.20
C ALA A 634 3.97 -18.05 -13.71
N VAL A 635 4.96 -18.13 -12.83
CA VAL A 635 6.36 -18.34 -13.21
C VAL A 635 6.94 -19.60 -12.54
N ALA A 636 7.15 -19.56 -11.22
CA ALA A 636 7.87 -20.63 -10.52
C ALA A 636 7.15 -21.98 -10.63
N ASN A 637 5.82 -21.99 -10.51
CA ASN A 637 4.99 -23.20 -10.62
C ASN A 637 4.66 -23.57 -12.07
N ALA A 638 4.58 -22.60 -12.98
CA ALA A 638 4.15 -22.86 -14.36
C ALA A 638 5.29 -23.35 -15.26
N ARG A 639 6.51 -22.81 -15.09
CA ARG A 639 7.63 -23.11 -16.00
C ARG A 639 8.29 -24.46 -15.68
N PRO A 640 8.41 -25.37 -16.65
CA PRO A 640 8.92 -26.73 -16.42
C PRO A 640 10.42 -26.78 -16.07
N ASN A 641 11.19 -25.77 -16.47
CA ASN A 641 12.63 -25.63 -16.16
C ASN A 641 12.89 -25.12 -14.74
N LEU A 642 11.87 -24.61 -14.04
CA LEU A 642 11.96 -24.17 -12.66
C LEU A 642 11.51 -25.26 -11.68
N ALA A 643 11.73 -25.04 -10.40
CA ALA A 643 11.17 -25.83 -9.29
C ALA A 643 10.24 -24.94 -8.45
N TYR A 644 9.24 -25.55 -7.87
CA TYR A 644 8.34 -24.91 -6.93
C TYR A 644 8.17 -25.81 -5.69
N PRO A 645 8.25 -25.24 -4.48
CA PRO A 645 8.56 -23.84 -4.17
C PRO A 645 9.98 -23.44 -4.60
N ALA A 646 10.21 -22.11 -4.77
CA ALA A 646 11.53 -21.60 -5.05
C ALA A 646 12.43 -21.70 -3.81
N ASP A 647 13.76 -21.87 -4.05
CA ASP A 647 14.74 -22.03 -2.96
C ASP A 647 15.07 -20.70 -2.29
N MET A 648 15.00 -19.58 -3.04
CA MET A 648 15.38 -18.28 -2.52
C MET A 648 14.57 -17.12 -3.11
N TYR A 649 14.25 -16.17 -2.24
CA TYR A 649 13.80 -14.80 -2.55
C TYR A 649 14.82 -13.83 -1.96
N LEU A 650 15.36 -12.88 -2.75
CA LEU A 650 16.34 -11.90 -2.30
C LEU A 650 15.89 -10.50 -2.71
N GLU A 651 15.48 -9.69 -1.74
CA GLU A 651 15.04 -8.31 -1.98
C GLU A 651 15.46 -7.37 -0.84
N GLY A 652 15.21 -6.08 -1.01
CA GLY A 652 15.36 -5.08 0.04
C GLY A 652 14.37 -5.27 1.20
N SER A 653 14.67 -4.70 2.34
CA SER A 653 13.83 -4.81 3.55
C SER A 653 12.46 -4.13 3.43
N ASP A 654 12.29 -3.24 2.46
CA ASP A 654 11.02 -2.63 2.09
C ASP A 654 10.01 -3.66 1.56
N GLN A 655 10.48 -4.78 0.99
CA GLN A 655 9.63 -5.83 0.45
C GLN A 655 8.89 -6.67 1.49
N HIS A 656 9.17 -6.53 2.78
CA HIS A 656 8.32 -7.09 3.83
C HIS A 656 6.89 -6.54 3.79
N ARG A 657 6.71 -5.28 3.37
CA ARG A 657 5.40 -4.64 3.16
C ARG A 657 4.93 -4.73 1.70
N GLY A 658 5.77 -5.17 0.80
CA GLY A 658 5.50 -5.29 -0.64
C GLY A 658 5.41 -6.74 -1.10
N TRP A 659 6.30 -7.12 -2.00
CA TRP A 659 6.27 -8.40 -2.73
C TRP A 659 6.33 -9.64 -1.85
N PHE A 660 7.10 -9.66 -0.75
CA PHE A 660 7.12 -10.82 0.16
C PHE A 660 5.74 -11.06 0.77
N GLN A 661 5.09 -9.99 1.22
CA GLN A 661 3.75 -10.11 1.81
C GLN A 661 2.71 -10.49 0.77
N SER A 662 2.69 -9.84 -0.40
CA SER A 662 1.71 -10.15 -1.45
C SER A 662 1.86 -11.57 -1.98
N SER A 663 3.10 -12.05 -2.22
CA SER A 663 3.37 -13.43 -2.62
C SER A 663 2.90 -14.44 -1.57
N LEU A 664 3.16 -14.18 -0.28
CA LEU A 664 2.70 -15.02 0.82
C LEU A 664 1.18 -15.10 0.87
N LEU A 665 0.51 -13.95 0.85
CA LEU A 665 -0.95 -13.86 1.02
C LEU A 665 -1.69 -14.49 -0.16
N THR A 666 -1.28 -14.22 -1.39
CA THR A 666 -1.90 -14.82 -2.59
C THR A 666 -1.69 -16.33 -2.64
N ARG A 667 -0.50 -16.81 -2.23
CA ARG A 667 -0.19 -18.22 -2.19
C ARG A 667 -1.01 -18.98 -1.15
N VAL A 668 -1.02 -18.48 0.08
CA VAL A 668 -1.73 -19.13 1.19
C VAL A 668 -3.24 -19.03 0.97
N GLY A 669 -3.76 -17.85 0.63
CA GLY A 669 -5.19 -17.62 0.41
C GLY A 669 -5.77 -18.41 -0.77
N SER A 670 -4.98 -18.70 -1.81
CA SER A 670 -5.42 -19.55 -2.93
C SER A 670 -5.50 -21.03 -2.58
N GLY A 671 -4.90 -21.50 -1.48
CA GLY A 671 -4.94 -22.90 -1.06
C GLY A 671 -4.25 -23.90 -2.03
N VAL A 672 -3.44 -23.42 -2.99
CA VAL A 672 -2.78 -24.28 -3.99
C VAL A 672 -1.67 -25.10 -3.35
N GLY A 673 -1.71 -26.43 -3.46
CA GLY A 673 -0.63 -27.34 -3.05
C GLY A 673 0.66 -27.16 -3.87
N SER A 674 1.79 -27.69 -3.41
CA SER A 674 3.00 -27.78 -4.25
C SER A 674 2.78 -28.78 -5.40
N ARG A 675 3.53 -28.63 -6.50
CA ARG A 675 3.44 -29.54 -7.67
C ARG A 675 3.58 -31.01 -7.31
N ALA A 676 4.40 -31.32 -6.29
CA ALA A 676 4.59 -32.66 -5.77
C ALA A 676 3.34 -33.24 -5.09
N GLN A 677 2.39 -32.43 -4.62
CA GLN A 677 1.13 -32.88 -4.02
C GLN A 677 0.04 -33.08 -5.09
N VAL A 678 0.17 -32.45 -6.25
CA VAL A 678 -0.79 -32.57 -7.36
C VAL A 678 -0.54 -33.85 -8.18
N GLU A 679 0.72 -34.27 -8.30
CA GLU A 679 1.07 -35.51 -9.04
C GLU A 679 0.80 -36.80 -8.23
N GLY A 680 0.59 -36.70 -6.90
CA GLY A 680 0.30 -37.84 -6.01
C GLY A 680 -1.18 -38.04 -5.64
N GLY A 681 -2.06 -37.11 -6.02
CA GLY A 681 -3.49 -37.16 -5.70
C GLY A 681 -4.32 -37.63 -6.89
N GLY A 682 -4.43 -38.97 -7.07
CA GLY A 682 -5.46 -39.55 -7.90
C GLY A 682 -6.84 -39.29 -7.29
N ASP A 683 -7.70 -38.74 -8.12
CA ASP A 683 -9.17 -38.80 -8.13
C ASP A 683 -9.87 -39.08 -6.77
N GLU A 684 -10.15 -38.07 -5.98
CA GLU A 684 -11.25 -38.08 -5.04
C GLU A 684 -12.19 -36.91 -5.37
N THR A 685 -13.10 -37.15 -6.29
CA THR A 685 -14.35 -36.40 -6.48
C THR A 685 -15.22 -36.60 -5.23
N ARG A 686 -15.02 -35.77 -4.20
CA ARG A 686 -16.04 -35.53 -3.18
C ARG A 686 -16.74 -34.22 -3.50
N GLY A 687 -18.04 -34.38 -3.83
CA GLY A 687 -18.94 -33.25 -4.07
C GLY A 687 -18.93 -32.25 -2.92
N ALA A 688 -18.42 -31.06 -3.21
CA ALA A 688 -18.62 -29.91 -2.37
C ALA A 688 -20.02 -29.35 -2.66
N GLU A 689 -20.96 -29.52 -1.74
CA GLU A 689 -22.21 -28.77 -1.73
C GLU A 689 -21.87 -27.26 -1.73
N ALA A 690 -22.47 -26.55 -2.65
CA ALA A 690 -22.37 -25.10 -2.75
C ALA A 690 -22.87 -24.44 -1.44
N PRO A 691 -22.21 -23.41 -0.92
CA PRO A 691 -22.73 -22.66 0.20
C PRO A 691 -24.02 -21.97 -0.24
N ARG A 692 -25.11 -22.31 0.45
CA ARG A 692 -26.44 -21.70 0.27
C ARG A 692 -26.33 -20.21 0.52
N ALA A 693 -26.85 -19.45 -0.39
CA ALA A 693 -27.12 -18.04 -0.24
C ALA A 693 -27.95 -17.81 1.05
N VAL A 694 -27.48 -16.94 1.94
CA VAL A 694 -28.21 -16.47 3.10
C VAL A 694 -29.24 -15.48 2.59
N GLY A 695 -30.43 -16.00 2.22
CA GLY A 695 -31.59 -15.22 1.91
C GLY A 695 -32.27 -14.82 3.21
N GLY A 696 -32.50 -13.49 3.40
CA GLY A 696 -33.24 -12.94 4.49
C GLY A 696 -34.68 -13.43 4.48
N ALA A 697 -35.13 -14.08 5.56
CA ALA A 697 -36.53 -14.42 5.79
C ALA A 697 -37.22 -13.24 6.46
N ALA A 698 -38.25 -12.73 5.76
CA ALA A 698 -39.22 -11.81 6.25
C ALA A 698 -40.10 -12.46 7.33
N ALA A 699 -40.39 -11.70 8.38
CA ALA A 699 -41.31 -12.06 9.46
C ALA A 699 -42.75 -12.18 8.99
N GLY A 700 -43.45 -13.25 9.32
CA GLY A 700 -44.86 -13.41 9.24
C GLY A 700 -45.36 -14.08 10.52
N GLY A 701 -46.18 -13.32 11.29
CA GLY A 701 -46.68 -13.74 12.58
C GLY A 701 -47.83 -14.77 12.50
N GLY A 702 -48.06 -15.43 13.61
CA GLY A 702 -49.24 -16.27 13.84
C GLY A 702 -49.15 -17.02 15.16
N ALA A 703 -50.00 -16.64 16.09
CA ALA A 703 -50.16 -17.21 17.43
C ALA A 703 -50.78 -18.62 17.42
N ALA A 704 -50.48 -19.45 18.37
CA ALA A 704 -51.36 -20.04 19.38
C ALA A 704 -50.83 -21.27 20.05
N ALA A 705 -50.79 -21.20 21.36
CA ALA A 705 -51.22 -22.13 22.40
C ALA A 705 -50.83 -23.62 22.36
N GLY A 706 -50.29 -24.04 23.53
CA GLY A 706 -50.72 -25.30 24.09
C GLY A 706 -49.66 -26.27 24.61
N GLY A 707 -49.31 -26.21 25.89
CA GLY A 707 -49.46 -27.35 26.77
C GLY A 707 -48.34 -28.39 26.86
N GLY A 708 -47.74 -28.52 28.07
CA GLY A 708 -47.59 -29.83 28.66
C GLY A 708 -46.20 -30.37 28.91
N ALA A 709 -45.67 -30.09 30.07
CA ALA A 709 -45.16 -31.02 31.09
C ALA A 709 -44.08 -32.09 30.77
N ALA A 710 -43.03 -31.94 31.52
CA ALA A 710 -42.41 -32.91 32.44
C ALA A 710 -41.32 -33.87 31.97
N ALA A 711 -40.21 -33.72 32.64
CA ALA A 711 -39.41 -34.68 33.39
C ALA A 711 -38.33 -35.49 32.63
N GLY A 712 -37.12 -35.35 33.15
CA GLY A 712 -36.34 -36.48 33.62
C GLY A 712 -35.15 -36.89 32.76
N GLY A 713 -33.97 -36.77 33.39
CA GLY A 713 -32.78 -37.47 33.04
C GLY A 713 -31.61 -36.56 32.66
#